data_2e7feaa482f79ff7ff2857a454b62485
#
_entry.id   2e7feaa482f79ff7ff2857a454b62485
#
_cell.length_a   1.000
_cell.length_b   1.000
_cell.length_c   1.000
_cell.angle_alpha   90.00
_cell.angle_beta   90.00
_cell.angle_gamma   90.00
#
_symmetry.space_group_name_H-M   'P 1'
#
loop_
_entity.id
_entity.type
_entity.pdbx_description
1 polymer ?
#
loop_
_entity_poly.entity_id
_entity_poly.type
_entity_poly.pdbx_seq_one_letter_code
_entity_poly.pdbx_strand_id
1 'polypeptide(L)'
;MNIFRQLFGRFLASRHTRHLFGRRVILESLSQENRVAAMPAALSHRLEQQARDPLDGVLAQLGSRPEGLSHAQAAAIQRRVGPNEVEHEKPMPWWRHLWLSYQNPFNLLLTALAALSYLTEDLRASAVIGSMVLLSTLIRFVQERRSSQAALALKRLVGNKADVIRRGRTASASGAPGATAGGQPGGQVELPIEQLVPGDIVVLSAGDMIPADGRVMQATELFVNQSAMTGESLPVEKFARADAPGQSPLDMRNLLFTGTNVVSGSASMVVLATGGNTCFGALAAHATAAPPAVSAFQAGVNQVSWLLIRFAMVMVPVVFVVNGLTKGDWPQAFLFALSVAVGLTPEMLPMIVTSTLAKGAVLLSRKKVIVKRLDAIQNFGAMDVLCTDKTGTLTQDKIALARHTDASGRESQEVLGFAYLNSHYQTGLKNLLDRAVLAHAEVPLALQLAENYSKIDEIPFDFQRRRMSVVVSERGHHHELICKGAVEEILAVCTQVRDGDACLALDAAMLEQVHRVTRKLNQEGLRVVAVAMKEMPPSQSAYSVADESALTLVGYIAFLDPPKESTAPALQALALQGIGVKVLTGDSELVTAEVCRQVGLAVRGTLLGPQIDAMDDAALAQAVERHTIFAKLSPLNKERIVRSLRGNGHVVGFMGDGINDAPALRAADIGISVDTAVDIAKEAADIILLERSLMVLQQGVAEGRKTFCNMLKYIRMTASSNFGNVLSVLVASVFLPFLPMLPLQLLVQNLLYDLSQSAIPFDNVDAELVSKPLTWNPGDIGRFMVYFGPVSSVLDIATFALMWFVFKADSLASQNLFQSGWFVVGLLTQTLIIHMIRTPKTPFVESRAAWPLTAMTLLIMAAGVFLPMGPLAGYFKLQALPLPYFGWLAAILLVYALLATWMKRHYLRRFGW
;
A
#
# COMPACT_ATOMS: atom_id res chain seq x y z
N MET A 1 -29.04 -31.43 -22.18
CA MET A 1 -28.48 -30.37 -21.33
C MET A 1 -28.42 -30.70 -19.82
N ASN A 2 -29.44 -31.38 -19.27
CA ASN A 2 -29.45 -31.75 -17.85
C ASN A 2 -28.49 -32.89 -17.46
N ILE A 3 -28.19 -33.83 -18.31
CA ILE A 3 -27.25 -34.94 -18.07
C ILE A 3 -25.80 -34.43 -18.00
N PHE A 4 -25.43 -33.47 -18.83
CA PHE A 4 -24.12 -32.84 -18.81
C PHE A 4 -23.88 -32.03 -17.52
N ARG A 5 -24.91 -31.35 -17.01
CA ARG A 5 -24.86 -30.63 -15.72
C ARG A 5 -24.72 -31.59 -14.52
N GLN A 6 -25.35 -32.78 -14.57
CA GLN A 6 -25.24 -33.77 -13.51
C GLN A 6 -23.91 -34.51 -13.51
N LEU A 7 -23.34 -34.84 -14.69
CA LEU A 7 -22.04 -35.49 -14.84
C LEU A 7 -20.89 -34.50 -14.48
N PHE A 8 -20.98 -33.25 -14.91
CA PHE A 8 -20.00 -32.20 -14.58
C PHE A 8 -20.09 -31.82 -13.11
N GLY A 9 -21.26 -31.80 -12.51
CA GLY A 9 -21.46 -31.58 -11.07
C GLY A 9 -20.88 -32.72 -10.23
N ARG A 10 -20.96 -33.98 -10.68
CA ARG A 10 -20.33 -35.14 -9.99
C ARG A 10 -18.82 -35.19 -10.17
N PHE A 11 -18.28 -34.74 -11.31
CA PHE A 11 -16.83 -34.64 -11.55
C PHE A 11 -16.19 -33.55 -10.70
N LEU A 12 -16.84 -32.39 -10.56
CA LEU A 12 -16.40 -31.31 -9.68
C LEU A 12 -16.57 -31.62 -8.17
N ALA A 13 -17.42 -32.60 -7.83
CA ALA A 13 -17.64 -33.04 -6.46
C ALA A 13 -16.66 -34.12 -6.00
N SER A 14 -15.81 -34.68 -6.87
CA SER A 14 -14.82 -35.67 -6.49
C SER A 14 -13.71 -35.08 -5.59
N ARG A 15 -13.27 -35.85 -4.60
CA ARG A 15 -12.30 -35.43 -3.58
C ARG A 15 -10.96 -34.93 -4.17
N HIS A 16 -10.57 -35.41 -5.36
CA HIS A 16 -9.30 -35.03 -6.03
C HIS A 16 -9.36 -33.67 -6.73
N THR A 17 -10.52 -33.28 -7.27
CA THR A 17 -10.67 -31.98 -7.93
C THR A 17 -10.92 -30.83 -6.95
N ARG A 18 -11.33 -31.12 -5.71
CA ARG A 18 -11.53 -30.09 -4.66
C ARG A 18 -10.24 -29.43 -4.20
N HIS A 19 -9.10 -30.11 -4.30
CA HIS A 19 -7.78 -29.52 -4.00
C HIS A 19 -7.26 -28.57 -5.08
N LEU A 20 -7.75 -28.68 -6.31
CA LEU A 20 -7.35 -27.82 -7.43
C LEU A 20 -8.17 -26.50 -7.52
N PHE A 21 -9.33 -26.45 -6.87
CA PHE A 21 -10.24 -25.30 -6.92
C PHE A 21 -10.53 -24.80 -5.50
N GLY A 22 -9.73 -23.86 -5.04
CA GLY A 22 -9.73 -23.31 -3.68
C GLY A 22 -11.03 -22.59 -3.25
N ARG A 23 -12.13 -23.32 -3.08
CA ARG A 23 -13.37 -22.82 -2.49
C ARG A 23 -13.57 -23.19 -1.01
N ARG A 24 -12.59 -23.87 -0.39
CA ARG A 24 -12.69 -24.31 1.01
C ARG A 24 -12.06 -23.39 2.05
N VAL A 25 -11.36 -22.35 1.64
CA VAL A 25 -10.63 -21.47 2.58
C VAL A 25 -11.56 -20.62 3.45
N ILE A 26 -12.77 -20.28 2.98
CA ILE A 26 -13.68 -19.40 3.73
C ILE A 26 -14.46 -20.15 4.85
N LEU A 27 -14.71 -21.45 4.72
CA LEU A 27 -15.45 -22.22 5.73
C LEU A 27 -14.54 -22.89 6.79
N GLU A 28 -13.28 -23.17 6.46
CA GLU A 28 -12.29 -23.66 7.42
C GLU A 28 -11.69 -22.55 8.28
N SER A 29 -11.63 -21.31 7.80
CA SER A 29 -11.20 -20.16 8.61
C SER A 29 -12.21 -19.73 9.68
N LEU A 30 -13.48 -20.13 9.53
CA LEU A 30 -14.53 -19.86 10.53
C LEU A 30 -14.66 -20.96 11.59
N SER A 31 -13.97 -22.11 11.42
CA SER A 31 -14.04 -23.23 12.36
C SER A 31 -12.70 -23.56 13.06
N GLN A 32 -11.63 -22.88 12.74
CA GLN A 32 -10.43 -22.92 13.55
C GLN A 32 -10.60 -21.92 14.72
N GLU A 33 -11.04 -22.46 15.86
CA GLU A 33 -10.72 -21.84 17.15
C GLU A 33 -9.26 -21.42 17.14
N ASN A 34 -9.01 -20.15 17.46
CA ASN A 34 -7.66 -19.59 17.59
C ASN A 34 -6.86 -20.40 18.61
N ARG A 35 -6.19 -21.45 18.17
CA ARG A 35 -5.06 -22.00 18.92
C ARG A 35 -3.94 -20.99 18.72
N VAL A 36 -3.81 -20.06 19.65
CA VAL A 36 -2.60 -19.24 19.85
C VAL A 36 -1.42 -20.24 19.83
N ALA A 37 -0.54 -20.09 18.84
CA ALA A 37 0.62 -20.93 18.75
C ALA A 37 1.42 -20.76 20.05
N ALA A 38 1.62 -21.82 20.79
CA ALA A 38 2.29 -21.74 22.10
C ALA A 38 3.73 -21.29 21.91
N MET A 39 4.15 -20.30 22.70
CA MET A 39 5.53 -19.81 22.74
C MET A 39 6.49 -20.97 23.03
N PRO A 40 7.66 -21.07 22.36
CA PRO A 40 8.65 -22.11 22.68
C PRO A 40 9.04 -22.07 24.16
N ALA A 41 8.98 -23.22 24.84
CA ALA A 41 9.19 -23.29 26.29
C ALA A 41 10.54 -22.70 26.76
N ALA A 42 11.60 -22.85 25.96
CA ALA A 42 12.92 -22.29 26.27
C ALA A 42 12.93 -20.74 26.22
N LEU A 43 12.18 -20.14 25.30
CA LEU A 43 12.05 -18.69 25.19
C LEU A 43 11.19 -18.14 26.35
N SER A 44 10.06 -18.79 26.64
CA SER A 44 9.20 -18.45 27.77
C SER A 44 9.98 -18.44 29.07
N HIS A 45 10.70 -19.51 29.39
CA HIS A 45 11.50 -19.62 30.61
C HIS A 45 12.59 -18.53 30.71
N ARG A 46 13.27 -18.23 29.60
CA ARG A 46 14.29 -17.17 29.58
C ARG A 46 13.69 -15.79 29.85
N LEU A 47 12.58 -15.45 29.18
CA LEU A 47 11.90 -14.16 29.39
C LEU A 47 11.35 -14.04 30.81
N GLU A 48 10.76 -15.12 31.36
CA GLU A 48 10.31 -15.16 32.75
C GLU A 48 11.44 -14.94 33.74
N GLN A 49 12.58 -15.57 33.53
CA GLN A 49 13.75 -15.39 34.37
C GLN A 49 14.24 -13.94 34.31
N GLN A 50 14.41 -13.38 33.11
CA GLN A 50 14.87 -12.01 32.90
C GLN A 50 13.86 -10.96 33.42
N ALA A 51 12.57 -11.27 33.47
CA ALA A 51 11.55 -10.40 34.06
C ALA A 51 11.62 -10.35 35.61
N ARG A 52 12.06 -11.44 36.23
CA ARG A 52 12.14 -11.57 37.69
C ARG A 52 13.48 -11.16 38.27
N ASP A 53 14.56 -11.33 37.52
CA ASP A 53 15.90 -10.98 37.98
C ASP A 53 15.99 -9.47 38.31
N PRO A 54 16.81 -9.04 39.26
CA PRO A 54 17.09 -7.62 39.48
C PRO A 54 17.58 -6.95 38.20
N LEU A 55 17.17 -5.70 37.94
CA LEU A 55 17.49 -4.98 36.71
C LEU A 55 19.00 -4.92 36.46
N ASP A 56 19.78 -4.63 37.53
CA ASP A 56 21.26 -4.57 37.44
C ASP A 56 21.85 -5.93 37.06
N GLY A 57 21.26 -7.04 37.49
CA GLY A 57 21.65 -8.40 37.09
C GLY A 57 21.40 -8.65 35.59
N VAL A 58 20.25 -8.22 35.07
CA VAL A 58 19.90 -8.34 33.64
C VAL A 58 20.83 -7.47 32.79
N LEU A 59 21.11 -6.23 33.22
CA LEU A 59 22.07 -5.35 32.53
C LEU A 59 23.47 -5.97 32.49
N ALA A 60 23.94 -6.55 33.62
CA ALA A 60 25.23 -7.23 33.67
C ALA A 60 25.30 -8.46 32.76
N GLN A 61 24.24 -9.29 32.72
CA GLN A 61 24.16 -10.47 31.80
C GLN A 61 24.25 -10.04 30.33
N LEU A 62 23.67 -8.89 29.97
CA LEU A 62 23.71 -8.35 28.61
C LEU A 62 24.97 -7.53 28.31
N GLY A 63 25.85 -7.34 29.29
CA GLY A 63 27.06 -6.50 29.19
C GLY A 63 26.73 -5.02 28.99
N SER A 64 25.54 -4.60 29.44
CA SER A 64 25.03 -3.23 29.29
C SER A 64 25.09 -2.45 30.61
N ARG A 65 24.78 -1.17 30.54
CA ARG A 65 24.74 -0.24 31.70
C ARG A 65 23.59 0.75 31.50
N PRO A 66 23.12 1.46 32.53
CA PRO A 66 22.07 2.48 32.38
C PRO A 66 22.37 3.56 31.34
N GLU A 67 23.65 3.87 31.06
CA GLU A 67 24.07 4.82 30.05
C GLU A 67 24.22 4.18 28.64
N GLY A 68 23.82 2.94 28.46
CA GLY A 68 23.82 2.18 27.20
C GLY A 68 25.17 1.55 26.84
N LEU A 69 25.16 0.83 25.71
CA LEU A 69 26.33 0.21 25.08
C LEU A 69 27.20 1.25 24.36
N SER A 70 28.48 0.97 24.19
CA SER A 70 29.31 1.71 23.23
C SER A 70 29.04 1.24 21.80
N HIS A 71 29.26 2.09 20.79
CA HIS A 71 29.11 1.73 19.39
C HIS A 71 29.94 0.49 18.98
N ALA A 72 31.15 0.35 19.55
CA ALA A 72 32.02 -0.80 19.29
C ALA A 72 31.43 -2.11 19.87
N GLN A 73 30.89 -2.07 21.09
CA GLN A 73 30.23 -3.20 21.71
C GLN A 73 28.98 -3.60 20.92
N ALA A 74 28.12 -2.63 20.56
CA ALA A 74 26.92 -2.89 19.76
C ALA A 74 27.25 -3.53 18.41
N ALA A 75 28.28 -3.06 17.70
CA ALA A 75 28.75 -3.65 16.45
C ALA A 75 29.29 -5.07 16.62
N ALA A 76 29.98 -5.37 17.73
CA ALA A 76 30.43 -6.72 18.03
C ALA A 76 29.27 -7.68 18.30
N ILE A 77 28.26 -7.23 19.06
CA ILE A 77 27.04 -8.00 19.34
C ILE A 77 26.26 -8.24 18.05
N GLN A 78 26.10 -7.23 17.19
CA GLN A 78 25.39 -7.33 15.92
C GLN A 78 26.02 -8.36 14.97
N ARG A 79 27.35 -8.44 14.92
CA ARG A 79 28.06 -9.49 14.14
C ARG A 79 27.77 -10.91 14.64
N ARG A 80 27.52 -11.07 15.94
CA ARG A 80 27.22 -12.36 16.58
C ARG A 80 25.76 -12.76 16.47
N VAL A 81 24.83 -11.79 16.66
CA VAL A 81 23.37 -12.05 16.76
C VAL A 81 22.68 -11.85 15.43
N GLY A 82 23.24 -11.03 14.53
CA GLY A 82 22.61 -10.61 13.28
C GLY A 82 21.80 -9.32 13.40
N PRO A 83 21.20 -8.84 12.31
CA PRO A 83 20.33 -7.67 12.31
C PRO A 83 19.00 -7.97 13.03
N ASN A 84 18.36 -6.94 13.56
CA ASN A 84 17.03 -7.05 14.17
C ASN A 84 15.96 -7.07 13.07
N GLU A 85 15.91 -8.16 12.33
CA GLU A 85 14.89 -8.44 11.31
C GLU A 85 14.26 -9.80 11.60
N VAL A 86 12.93 -9.86 11.58
CA VAL A 86 12.23 -11.14 11.56
C VAL A 86 12.28 -11.63 10.12
N GLU A 87 13.08 -12.69 9.87
CA GLU A 87 13.19 -13.31 8.53
C GLU A 87 11.81 -13.84 8.09
N HIS A 88 11.03 -13.04 7.39
CA HIS A 88 9.77 -13.47 6.79
C HIS A 88 10.00 -14.31 5.54
N GLU A 89 11.09 -14.07 4.79
CA GLU A 89 11.51 -14.88 3.64
C GLU A 89 13.02 -14.68 3.42
N LYS A 90 13.78 -15.75 3.56
CA LYS A 90 15.15 -15.78 3.03
C LYS A 90 15.09 -15.53 1.52
N PRO A 91 15.93 -14.64 0.97
CA PRO A 91 15.95 -14.45 -0.47
C PRO A 91 16.18 -15.80 -1.14
N MET A 92 15.23 -16.23 -1.96
CA MET A 92 15.32 -17.53 -2.63
C MET A 92 16.64 -17.64 -3.38
N PRO A 93 17.38 -18.76 -3.25
CA PRO A 93 18.60 -18.97 -4.00
C PRO A 93 18.26 -18.91 -5.50
N TRP A 94 19.14 -18.33 -6.29
CA TRP A 94 18.92 -18.05 -7.72
C TRP A 94 18.51 -19.30 -8.51
N TRP A 95 19.03 -20.50 -8.18
CA TRP A 95 18.69 -21.76 -8.85
C TRP A 95 17.25 -22.20 -8.55
N ARG A 96 16.73 -21.97 -7.31
CA ARG A 96 15.35 -22.28 -6.95
C ARG A 96 14.39 -21.33 -7.66
N HIS A 97 14.78 -20.06 -7.79
CA HIS A 97 14.02 -19.07 -8.54
C HIS A 97 13.98 -19.40 -10.04
N LEU A 98 15.11 -19.84 -10.61
CA LEU A 98 15.18 -20.33 -11.99
C LEU A 98 14.29 -21.56 -12.19
N TRP A 99 14.30 -22.50 -11.24
CA TRP A 99 13.44 -23.69 -11.28
C TRP A 99 11.95 -23.33 -11.21
N LEU A 100 11.55 -22.40 -10.35
CA LEU A 100 10.17 -21.90 -10.29
C LEU A 100 9.77 -21.18 -11.58
N SER A 101 10.66 -20.40 -12.18
CA SER A 101 10.42 -19.76 -13.48
C SER A 101 10.23 -20.78 -14.61
N TYR A 102 10.91 -21.95 -14.53
CA TYR A 102 10.74 -23.07 -15.44
C TYR A 102 9.41 -23.83 -15.23
N GLN A 103 8.98 -24.02 -13.99
CA GLN A 103 7.74 -24.76 -13.63
C GLN A 103 6.43 -24.12 -14.10
N ASN A 104 6.47 -23.18 -15.02
CA ASN A 104 5.29 -22.65 -15.68
C ASN A 104 4.61 -23.75 -16.53
N PRO A 105 3.28 -23.89 -16.51
CA PRO A 105 2.53 -24.82 -17.35
C PRO A 105 2.92 -24.79 -18.82
N PHE A 106 3.24 -23.62 -19.37
CA PHE A 106 3.74 -23.43 -20.75
C PHE A 106 5.10 -24.12 -20.98
N ASN A 107 6.10 -23.81 -20.18
CA ASN A 107 7.41 -24.41 -20.35
C ASN A 107 7.36 -25.93 -20.17
N LEU A 108 6.50 -26.43 -19.26
CA LEU A 108 6.26 -27.87 -19.10
C LEU A 108 5.63 -28.47 -20.35
N LEU A 109 4.65 -27.78 -20.94
CA LEU A 109 4.00 -28.21 -22.19
C LEU A 109 4.96 -28.19 -23.38
N LEU A 110 5.75 -27.11 -23.54
CA LEU A 110 6.79 -27.02 -24.56
C LEU A 110 7.83 -28.12 -24.37
N THR A 111 8.22 -28.42 -23.15
CA THR A 111 9.17 -29.52 -22.85
C THR A 111 8.58 -30.87 -23.24
N ALA A 112 7.30 -31.09 -22.93
CA ALA A 112 6.61 -32.30 -23.37
C ALA A 112 6.53 -32.39 -24.90
N LEU A 113 6.27 -31.28 -25.58
CA LEU A 113 6.24 -31.22 -27.03
C LEU A 113 7.64 -31.43 -27.64
N ALA A 114 8.70 -30.85 -27.04
CA ALA A 114 10.07 -31.09 -27.44
C ALA A 114 10.48 -32.56 -27.29
N ALA A 115 10.08 -33.19 -26.17
CA ALA A 115 10.29 -34.61 -25.94
C ALA A 115 9.54 -35.49 -26.95
N LEU A 116 8.29 -35.13 -27.27
CA LEU A 116 7.53 -35.85 -28.27
C LEU A 116 8.11 -35.68 -29.68
N SER A 117 8.55 -34.46 -30.06
CA SER A 117 9.26 -34.23 -31.33
C SER A 117 10.59 -35.02 -31.41
N TYR A 118 11.28 -35.16 -30.28
CA TYR A 118 12.49 -36.03 -30.20
C TYR A 118 12.14 -37.49 -30.44
N LEU A 119 11.08 -38.01 -29.82
CA LEU A 119 10.62 -39.39 -29.99
C LEU A 119 10.10 -39.71 -31.41
N THR A 120 9.62 -38.70 -32.13
CA THR A 120 9.19 -38.78 -33.52
C THR A 120 10.33 -38.53 -34.52
N GLU A 121 11.59 -38.52 -34.05
CA GLU A 121 12.82 -38.30 -34.87
C GLU A 121 12.93 -36.92 -35.51
N ASP A 122 12.08 -35.94 -35.16
CA ASP A 122 12.22 -34.57 -35.62
C ASP A 122 13.14 -33.76 -34.68
N LEU A 123 14.45 -34.08 -34.77
CA LEU A 123 15.52 -33.43 -33.99
C LEU A 123 15.55 -31.90 -34.15
N ARG A 124 15.17 -31.39 -35.34
CA ARG A 124 15.17 -29.96 -35.63
C ARG A 124 14.07 -29.25 -34.86
N ALA A 125 12.86 -29.78 -34.89
CA ALA A 125 11.74 -29.21 -34.11
C ALA A 125 12.03 -29.30 -32.61
N SER A 126 12.54 -30.45 -32.14
CA SER A 126 12.94 -30.61 -30.73
C SER A 126 13.97 -29.59 -30.27
N ALA A 127 15.03 -29.34 -31.06
CA ALA A 127 16.06 -28.34 -30.73
C ALA A 127 15.51 -26.90 -30.69
N VAL A 128 14.64 -26.55 -31.64
CA VAL A 128 14.02 -25.20 -31.65
C VAL A 128 13.08 -25.02 -30.47
N ILE A 129 12.20 -25.98 -30.20
CA ILE A 129 11.29 -25.91 -29.04
C ILE A 129 12.09 -25.88 -27.74
N GLY A 130 13.16 -26.66 -27.59
CA GLY A 130 14.05 -26.61 -26.45
C GLY A 130 14.73 -25.25 -26.27
N SER A 131 15.19 -24.62 -27.36
CA SER A 131 15.73 -23.25 -27.32
C SER A 131 14.69 -22.21 -26.89
N MET A 132 13.42 -22.38 -27.29
CA MET A 132 12.32 -21.53 -26.84
C MET A 132 12.05 -21.68 -25.34
N VAL A 133 12.07 -22.89 -24.80
CA VAL A 133 11.94 -23.14 -23.36
C VAL A 133 13.05 -22.43 -22.57
N LEU A 134 14.29 -22.56 -23.05
CA LEU A 134 15.43 -21.88 -22.42
C LEU A 134 15.27 -20.35 -22.47
N LEU A 135 14.93 -19.81 -23.64
CA LEU A 135 14.76 -18.36 -23.83
C LEU A 135 13.60 -17.80 -22.98
N SER A 136 12.45 -18.47 -23.00
CA SER A 136 11.28 -18.08 -22.18
C SER A 136 11.61 -18.10 -20.68
N THR A 137 12.24 -19.17 -20.21
CA THR A 137 12.68 -19.30 -18.82
C THR A 137 13.66 -18.21 -18.41
N LEU A 138 14.64 -17.90 -19.27
CA LEU A 138 15.65 -16.88 -19.02
C LEU A 138 15.06 -15.47 -18.99
N ILE A 139 14.21 -15.14 -19.95
CA ILE A 139 13.51 -13.83 -20.00
C ILE A 139 12.70 -13.64 -18.72
N ARG A 140 11.91 -14.63 -18.35
CA ARG A 140 11.08 -14.61 -17.12
C ARG A 140 11.94 -14.45 -15.87
N PHE A 141 12.99 -15.25 -15.73
CA PHE A 141 13.92 -15.18 -14.58
C PHE A 141 14.55 -13.79 -14.43
N VAL A 142 15.08 -13.22 -15.53
CA VAL A 142 15.72 -11.89 -15.51
C VAL A 142 14.73 -10.79 -15.14
N GLN A 143 13.50 -10.85 -15.68
CA GLN A 143 12.49 -9.82 -15.42
C GLN A 143 11.93 -9.92 -13.99
N GLU A 144 11.61 -11.12 -13.50
CA GLU A 144 11.16 -11.32 -12.11
C GLU A 144 12.23 -10.90 -11.11
N ARG A 145 13.51 -11.22 -11.39
CA ARG A 145 14.62 -10.80 -10.54
C ARG A 145 14.78 -9.28 -10.50
N ARG A 146 14.71 -8.59 -11.64
CA ARG A 146 14.77 -7.12 -11.71
C ARG A 146 13.61 -6.47 -10.97
N SER A 147 12.41 -7.01 -11.13
CA SER A 147 11.20 -6.52 -10.44
C SER A 147 11.31 -6.67 -8.92
N SER A 148 11.74 -7.85 -8.44
CA SER A 148 11.93 -8.12 -7.01
C SER A 148 13.02 -7.24 -6.39
N GLN A 149 14.14 -7.04 -7.09
CA GLN A 149 15.21 -6.15 -6.62
C GLN A 149 14.76 -4.69 -6.52
N ALA A 150 13.99 -4.19 -7.49
CA ALA A 150 13.43 -2.85 -7.44
C ALA A 150 12.47 -2.67 -6.26
N ALA A 151 11.60 -3.64 -6.00
CA ALA A 151 10.67 -3.64 -4.88
C ALA A 151 11.40 -3.63 -3.51
N LEU A 152 12.44 -4.47 -3.36
CA LEU A 152 13.27 -4.52 -2.15
C LEU A 152 14.04 -3.22 -1.91
N ALA A 153 14.60 -2.61 -2.98
CA ALA A 153 15.30 -1.33 -2.87
C ALA A 153 14.37 -0.21 -2.39
N LEU A 154 13.11 -0.20 -2.85
CA LEU A 154 12.11 0.78 -2.42
C LEU A 154 11.68 0.57 -0.96
N LYS A 155 11.50 -0.68 -0.52
CA LYS A 155 11.15 -1.00 0.86
C LYS A 155 12.21 -0.51 1.86
N ARG A 156 13.50 -0.53 1.48
CA ARG A 156 14.61 -0.03 2.31
C ARG A 156 14.65 1.50 2.49
N LEU A 157 13.96 2.26 1.64
CA LEU A 157 13.91 3.72 1.77
C LEU A 157 13.02 4.20 2.91
N VAL A 158 12.12 3.35 3.41
CA VAL A 158 11.22 3.64 4.55
C VAL A 158 11.48 2.59 5.63
N GLY A 159 12.60 2.74 6.34
CA GLY A 159 12.91 1.96 7.54
C GLY A 159 12.39 2.68 8.78
N ASN A 160 11.78 1.95 9.71
CA ASN A 160 11.47 2.48 11.04
C ASN A 160 12.77 2.69 11.80
N LYS A 161 12.80 3.73 12.63
CA LYS A 161 13.94 4.09 13.47
C LYS A 161 13.55 3.99 14.94
N ALA A 162 14.53 3.86 15.82
CA ALA A 162 14.34 3.84 17.26
C ALA A 162 15.32 4.78 17.94
N ASP A 163 14.86 5.44 18.97
CA ASP A 163 15.68 6.30 19.83
C ASP A 163 16.43 5.46 20.85
N VAL A 164 17.76 5.47 20.75
CA VAL A 164 18.63 4.60 21.54
C VAL A 164 19.64 5.40 22.33
N ILE A 165 19.84 5.05 23.59
CA ILE A 165 20.91 5.61 24.40
C ILE A 165 22.17 4.78 24.20
N ARG A 166 23.20 5.36 23.55
CA ARG A 166 24.52 4.75 23.35
C ARG A 166 25.63 5.67 23.81
N ARG A 167 26.73 5.10 24.34
CA ARG A 167 27.93 5.84 24.77
C ARG A 167 28.92 6.00 23.61
N GLY A 168 29.50 7.21 23.47
CA GLY A 168 30.56 7.52 22.51
C GLY A 168 30.15 8.54 21.45
N ARG A 169 31.14 9.31 20.96
CA ARG A 169 30.94 10.27 19.88
C ARG A 169 30.55 9.54 18.59
N THR A 170 29.40 9.85 18.03
CA THR A 170 29.10 9.56 16.64
C THR A 170 29.99 10.41 15.74
N ALA A 171 30.90 9.81 14.99
CA ALA A 171 31.40 10.41 13.77
C ALA A 171 30.24 10.49 12.79
N SER A 172 29.60 11.65 12.69
CA SER A 172 28.52 11.88 11.71
C SER A 172 29.10 11.72 10.30
N ALA A 173 28.64 10.68 9.60
CA ALA A 173 28.85 10.49 8.17
C ALA A 173 27.85 11.33 7.34
N SER A 174 27.72 12.62 7.67
CA SER A 174 27.08 13.62 6.81
C SER A 174 27.72 14.97 7.07
N GLY A 175 28.58 15.36 6.17
CA GLY A 175 29.21 16.68 6.16
C GLY A 175 28.21 17.80 5.88
N ALA A 176 27.47 18.24 6.89
CA ALA A 176 26.80 19.53 6.88
C ALA A 176 27.46 20.44 7.95
N PRO A 177 28.06 21.59 7.59
CA PRO A 177 28.65 22.52 8.54
C PRO A 177 27.53 23.34 9.19
N GLY A 178 27.26 23.11 10.50
CA GLY A 178 26.35 23.99 11.26
C GLY A 178 25.65 23.40 12.48
N ALA A 179 25.95 22.18 12.94
CA ALA A 179 25.37 21.64 14.18
C ALA A 179 26.30 21.90 15.37
N THR A 180 25.88 22.76 16.29
CA THR A 180 26.53 23.05 17.55
C THR A 180 26.68 21.80 18.41
N ALA A 181 27.93 21.49 18.77
CA ALA A 181 28.33 20.40 19.63
C ALA A 181 27.93 20.68 21.09
N GLY A 182 26.81 20.13 21.55
CA GLY A 182 26.43 20.07 22.98
C GLY A 182 26.27 18.60 23.35
N GLY A 183 27.37 17.88 23.53
CA GLY A 183 27.35 16.48 23.92
C GLY A 183 27.32 16.30 25.44
N GLN A 184 26.17 15.88 25.99
CA GLN A 184 26.09 15.26 27.31
C GLN A 184 26.61 13.81 27.24
N PRO A 185 27.22 13.25 28.32
CA PRO A 185 27.65 11.85 28.41
C PRO A 185 26.42 10.94 28.43
N GLY A 186 26.23 10.15 27.35
CA GLY A 186 25.06 9.28 27.14
C GLY A 186 24.05 9.90 26.18
N GLY A 187 24.46 10.26 24.94
CA GLY A 187 23.57 10.91 23.98
C GLY A 187 22.53 9.95 23.40
N GLN A 188 21.27 10.40 23.35
CA GLN A 188 20.21 9.75 22.59
C GLN A 188 20.52 9.87 21.09
N VAL A 189 20.46 8.74 20.38
CA VAL A 189 20.79 8.64 18.95
C VAL A 189 19.65 7.88 18.26
N GLU A 190 19.14 8.45 17.18
CA GLU A 190 18.14 7.79 16.33
C GLU A 190 18.84 6.77 15.41
N LEU A 191 18.47 5.48 15.52
CA LEU A 191 19.05 4.39 14.75
C LEU A 191 17.97 3.61 13.99
N PRO A 192 18.27 3.07 12.79
CA PRO A 192 17.41 2.10 12.14
C PRO A 192 17.16 0.89 13.06
N ILE A 193 15.92 0.42 13.14
CA ILE A 193 15.54 -0.72 14.01
C ILE A 193 16.41 -1.96 13.73
N GLU A 194 16.83 -2.17 12.49
CA GLU A 194 17.70 -3.27 12.06
C GLU A 194 19.07 -3.29 12.77
N GLN A 195 19.50 -2.14 13.31
CA GLN A 195 20.80 -2.00 14.01
C GLN A 195 20.71 -2.16 15.53
N LEU A 196 19.52 -2.48 16.04
CA LEU A 196 19.32 -2.77 17.46
C LEU A 196 19.93 -4.11 17.83
N VAL A 197 20.52 -4.17 19.02
CA VAL A 197 21.12 -5.37 19.58
C VAL A 197 20.67 -5.61 21.02
N PRO A 198 20.68 -6.86 21.51
CA PRO A 198 20.46 -7.12 22.93
C PRO A 198 21.41 -6.31 23.81
N GLY A 199 20.86 -5.64 24.81
CA GLY A 199 21.60 -4.72 25.69
C GLY A 199 21.52 -3.23 25.31
N ASP A 200 20.98 -2.86 24.14
CA ASP A 200 20.65 -1.47 23.83
C ASP A 200 19.53 -0.94 24.75
N ILE A 201 19.58 0.34 25.06
CA ILE A 201 18.53 1.02 25.81
C ILE A 201 17.73 1.88 24.86
N VAL A 202 16.46 1.54 24.70
CA VAL A 202 15.52 2.23 23.81
C VAL A 202 14.61 3.13 24.64
N VAL A 203 14.42 4.36 24.16
CA VAL A 203 13.44 5.30 24.71
C VAL A 203 12.17 5.21 23.89
N LEU A 204 11.04 5.08 24.57
CA LEU A 204 9.72 4.91 23.97
C LEU A 204 8.79 6.03 24.39
N SER A 205 8.00 6.52 23.46
CA SER A 205 6.97 7.54 23.63
C SER A 205 5.66 7.08 23.01
N ALA A 206 4.56 7.77 23.35
CA ALA A 206 3.25 7.47 22.77
C ALA A 206 3.30 7.51 21.23
N GLY A 207 2.85 6.44 20.57
CA GLY A 207 2.87 6.26 19.12
C GLY A 207 4.00 5.42 18.57
N ASP A 208 5.04 5.14 19.37
CA ASP A 208 6.15 4.32 18.95
C ASP A 208 5.77 2.84 18.88
N MET A 209 6.27 2.18 17.85
CA MET A 209 6.27 0.73 17.78
C MET A 209 7.41 0.18 18.65
N ILE A 210 7.13 -0.86 19.43
CA ILE A 210 8.16 -1.53 20.22
C ILE A 210 9.05 -2.34 19.28
N PRO A 211 10.34 -1.94 19.13
CA PRO A 211 11.18 -2.42 18.03
C PRO A 211 11.83 -3.78 18.28
N ALA A 212 11.84 -4.24 19.54
CA ALA A 212 12.45 -5.50 19.97
C ALA A 212 11.83 -5.96 21.29
N ASP A 213 11.98 -7.23 21.67
CA ASP A 213 11.54 -7.66 22.98
C ASP A 213 12.46 -7.06 24.05
N GLY A 214 11.87 -6.44 25.07
CA GLY A 214 12.62 -5.71 26.07
C GLY A 214 11.99 -5.75 27.44
N ARG A 215 12.77 -5.32 28.46
CA ARG A 215 12.32 -5.11 29.82
C ARG A 215 12.27 -3.62 30.13
N VAL A 216 11.16 -3.20 30.72
CA VAL A 216 10.99 -1.83 31.20
C VAL A 216 11.99 -1.51 32.31
N MET A 217 12.75 -0.43 32.14
CA MET A 217 13.67 0.12 33.15
C MET A 217 13.01 1.23 33.94
N GLN A 218 12.36 2.16 33.24
CA GLN A 218 11.57 3.25 33.79
C GLN A 218 10.30 3.39 32.95
N ALA A 219 9.19 3.71 33.58
CA ALA A 219 7.92 3.95 32.92
C ALA A 219 7.15 5.04 33.67
N THR A 220 6.50 5.91 32.89
CA THR A 220 5.58 6.93 33.41
C THR A 220 4.26 6.74 32.68
N GLU A 221 3.26 6.20 33.38
CA GLU A 221 1.90 5.88 32.89
C GLU A 221 1.89 5.20 31.51
N LEU A 222 2.72 4.16 31.40
CA LEU A 222 2.91 3.44 30.15
C LEU A 222 1.76 2.47 29.89
N PHE A 223 0.99 2.72 28.83
CA PHE A 223 -0.01 1.80 28.31
C PHE A 223 0.40 1.30 26.92
N VAL A 224 0.35 -0.03 26.75
CA VAL A 224 0.78 -0.70 25.53
C VAL A 224 -0.37 -1.52 24.95
N ASN A 225 -0.59 -1.40 23.65
CA ASN A 225 -1.53 -2.24 22.91
C ASN A 225 -0.83 -3.53 22.45
N GLN A 226 -1.27 -4.66 23.02
CA GLN A 226 -0.75 -5.99 22.74
C GLN A 226 -1.68 -6.84 21.87
N SER A 227 -2.72 -6.25 21.26
CA SER A 227 -3.75 -6.97 20.50
C SER A 227 -3.20 -7.84 19.36
N ALA A 228 -2.06 -7.47 18.78
CA ALA A 228 -1.37 -8.26 17.77
C ALA A 228 -0.88 -9.63 18.27
N MET A 229 -0.67 -9.78 19.59
CA MET A 229 -0.13 -10.99 20.21
C MET A 229 -1.16 -11.73 21.06
N THR A 230 -2.00 -10.99 21.78
CA THR A 230 -2.98 -11.55 22.73
C THR A 230 -4.39 -11.65 22.14
N GLY A 231 -4.68 -10.88 21.08
CA GLY A 231 -6.04 -10.70 20.54
C GLY A 231 -6.92 -9.76 21.36
N GLU A 232 -6.48 -9.29 22.53
CA GLU A 232 -7.22 -8.38 23.39
C GLU A 232 -7.04 -6.92 22.96
N SER A 233 -8.13 -6.19 22.81
CA SER A 233 -8.12 -4.83 22.28
C SER A 233 -7.81 -3.74 23.32
N LEU A 234 -7.91 -4.05 24.62
CA LEU A 234 -7.67 -3.07 25.68
C LEU A 234 -6.16 -2.90 25.91
N PRO A 235 -5.66 -1.66 26.01
CA PRO A 235 -4.28 -1.39 26.36
C PRO A 235 -3.94 -1.91 27.75
N VAL A 236 -2.75 -2.49 27.90
CA VAL A 236 -2.22 -3.04 29.15
C VAL A 236 -1.23 -2.06 29.76
N GLU A 237 -1.41 -1.73 31.04
CA GLU A 237 -0.47 -0.90 31.78
C GLU A 237 0.81 -1.66 32.09
N LYS A 238 1.97 -1.03 31.89
CA LYS A 238 3.31 -1.60 32.05
C LYS A 238 4.15 -0.76 33.03
N PHE A 239 4.93 -1.43 33.87
CA PHE A 239 5.79 -0.77 34.87
C PHE A 239 7.17 -1.44 34.94
N ALA A 240 8.13 -0.73 35.57
CA ALA A 240 9.48 -1.24 35.79
C ALA A 240 9.58 -2.32 36.90
N ARG A 241 8.58 -2.43 37.79
CA ARG A 241 8.58 -3.34 38.94
C ARG A 241 8.51 -4.80 38.50
N ALA A 242 9.24 -5.68 39.16
CA ALA A 242 9.18 -7.12 38.90
C ALA A 242 7.82 -7.70 39.25
N ASP A 243 7.31 -8.59 38.40
CA ASP A 243 6.02 -9.25 38.58
C ASP A 243 6.08 -10.50 39.48
N ALA A 244 4.90 -10.96 39.93
CA ALA A 244 4.75 -12.15 40.74
C ALA A 244 5.08 -13.45 39.98
N PRO A 245 5.50 -14.51 40.66
CA PRO A 245 5.79 -15.79 40.01
C PRO A 245 4.52 -16.47 39.50
N GLY A 246 4.61 -17.17 38.35
CA GLY A 246 3.55 -18.03 37.81
C GLY A 246 2.72 -17.42 36.65
N GLN A 247 3.06 -16.24 36.15
CA GLN A 247 2.38 -15.62 35.01
C GLN A 247 3.06 -15.99 33.69
N SER A 248 2.27 -16.05 32.60
CA SER A 248 2.82 -16.15 31.24
C SER A 248 3.64 -14.90 30.91
N PRO A 249 4.72 -14.99 30.09
CA PRO A 249 5.48 -13.82 29.66
C PRO A 249 4.63 -12.70 29.07
N LEU A 250 3.57 -13.03 28.33
CA LEU A 250 2.65 -12.05 27.74
C LEU A 250 1.85 -11.26 28.79
N ASP A 251 1.60 -11.85 29.98
CA ASP A 251 0.86 -11.22 31.07
C ASP A 251 1.78 -10.38 31.98
N MET A 252 3.09 -10.55 31.86
CA MET A 252 4.06 -9.80 32.67
C MET A 252 4.03 -8.32 32.31
N ARG A 253 3.93 -7.48 33.33
CA ARG A 253 3.75 -6.04 33.17
C ARG A 253 5.05 -5.27 32.98
N ASN A 254 6.20 -5.91 33.19
CA ASN A 254 7.52 -5.30 32.98
C ASN A 254 8.19 -5.75 31.67
N LEU A 255 7.52 -6.56 30.83
CA LEU A 255 8.00 -6.95 29.52
C LEU A 255 7.26 -6.23 28.40
N LEU A 256 8.00 -5.86 27.39
CA LEU A 256 7.53 -5.26 26.14
C LEU A 256 7.90 -6.18 24.96
N PHE A 257 7.01 -6.28 23.99
CA PHE A 257 7.14 -7.23 22.89
C PHE A 257 7.17 -6.55 21.51
N THR A 258 8.03 -7.03 20.64
CA THR A 258 8.09 -6.60 19.23
C THR A 258 6.72 -6.70 18.55
N GLY A 259 6.38 -5.68 17.75
CA GLY A 259 5.11 -5.63 17.01
C GLY A 259 3.91 -5.13 17.81
N THR A 260 4.12 -4.74 19.06
CA THR A 260 3.16 -4.00 19.88
C THR A 260 3.49 -2.51 19.86
N ASN A 261 2.59 -1.64 20.31
CA ASN A 261 2.80 -0.19 20.28
C ASN A 261 2.43 0.51 21.59
N VAL A 262 3.11 1.60 21.87
CA VAL A 262 2.81 2.48 23.00
C VAL A 262 1.58 3.32 22.68
N VAL A 263 0.55 3.24 23.52
CA VAL A 263 -0.69 4.02 23.40
C VAL A 263 -0.57 5.36 24.12
N SER A 264 -0.07 5.32 25.36
CA SER A 264 0.15 6.53 26.18
C SER A 264 1.35 6.35 27.11
N GLY A 265 1.84 7.45 27.64
CA GLY A 265 2.98 7.49 28.56
C GLY A 265 4.33 7.44 27.84
N SER A 266 5.38 7.24 28.61
CA SER A 266 6.76 7.12 28.14
C SER A 266 7.53 6.06 28.93
N ALA A 267 8.56 5.47 28.32
CA ALA A 267 9.39 4.47 28.99
C ALA A 267 10.82 4.46 28.46
N SER A 268 11.73 3.92 29.25
CA SER A 268 13.00 3.37 28.77
C SER A 268 12.99 1.86 28.98
N MET A 269 13.47 1.12 27.98
CA MET A 269 13.60 -0.34 28.05
C MET A 269 14.98 -0.80 27.67
N VAL A 270 15.46 -1.91 28.28
CA VAL A 270 16.62 -2.64 27.79
C VAL A 270 16.17 -3.76 26.83
N VAL A 271 16.79 -3.85 25.67
CA VAL A 271 16.54 -4.88 24.65
C VAL A 271 17.04 -6.24 25.15
N LEU A 272 16.15 -7.23 25.22
CA LEU A 272 16.45 -8.61 25.65
C LEU A 272 16.70 -9.52 24.47
N ALA A 273 15.90 -9.39 23.41
CA ALA A 273 15.97 -10.23 22.20
C ALA A 273 15.63 -9.43 20.95
N THR A 274 16.25 -9.83 19.81
CA THR A 274 16.10 -9.18 18.50
C THR A 274 15.78 -10.19 17.41
N GLY A 275 15.10 -9.77 16.34
CA GLY A 275 14.83 -10.54 15.14
C GLY A 275 14.09 -11.85 15.37
N GLY A 276 14.57 -12.93 14.81
CA GLY A 276 13.97 -14.29 14.95
C GLY A 276 13.93 -14.84 16.37
N ASN A 277 14.70 -14.25 17.31
CA ASN A 277 14.75 -14.66 18.71
C ASN A 277 13.72 -13.90 19.58
N THR A 278 12.93 -13.00 19.02
CA THR A 278 11.83 -12.34 19.72
C THR A 278 10.61 -13.26 19.84
N CYS A 279 9.69 -12.94 20.72
CA CYS A 279 8.44 -13.65 20.87
C CYS A 279 7.65 -13.68 19.54
N PHE A 280 7.56 -12.54 18.87
CA PHE A 280 6.93 -12.41 17.57
C PHE A 280 7.65 -13.23 16.48
N GLY A 281 8.99 -13.20 16.45
CA GLY A 281 9.79 -13.97 15.50
C GLY A 281 9.62 -15.49 15.68
N ALA A 282 9.58 -15.96 16.94
CA ALA A 282 9.34 -17.36 17.26
C ALA A 282 7.92 -17.83 16.86
N LEU A 283 6.89 -16.99 17.11
CA LEU A 283 5.51 -17.26 16.67
C LEU A 283 5.38 -17.27 15.16
N ALA A 284 6.02 -16.31 14.46
CA ALA A 284 6.03 -16.22 13.01
C ALA A 284 6.69 -17.45 12.34
N ALA A 285 7.74 -18.00 12.93
CA ALA A 285 8.41 -19.19 12.43
C ALA A 285 7.54 -20.45 12.52
N HIS A 286 6.59 -20.51 13.45
CA HIS A 286 5.68 -21.64 13.66
C HIS A 286 4.30 -21.44 13.00
N ALA A 287 3.93 -20.20 12.71
CA ALA A 287 2.74 -19.90 11.93
C ALA A 287 3.03 -20.29 10.47
N THR A 288 2.57 -21.49 10.07
CA THR A 288 2.40 -21.81 8.64
C THR A 288 1.53 -20.70 8.07
N ALA A 289 2.14 -19.80 7.30
CA ALA A 289 1.52 -18.60 6.81
C ALA A 289 0.17 -18.94 6.15
N ALA A 290 -0.92 -18.50 6.76
CA ALA A 290 -2.19 -18.45 6.04
C ALA A 290 -1.95 -17.62 4.78
N PRO A 291 -2.32 -18.11 3.58
CA PRO A 291 -2.11 -17.35 2.36
C PRO A 291 -2.74 -15.97 2.53
N PRO A 292 -2.02 -14.90 2.19
CA PRO A 292 -2.54 -13.54 2.34
C PRO A 292 -3.89 -13.41 1.63
N ALA A 293 -4.81 -12.65 2.20
CA ALA A 293 -6.11 -12.40 1.59
C ALA A 293 -5.93 -11.90 0.15
N VAL A 294 -6.64 -12.50 -0.80
CA VAL A 294 -6.54 -12.17 -2.23
C VAL A 294 -6.92 -10.70 -2.41
N SER A 295 -5.99 -9.86 -2.88
CA SER A 295 -6.26 -8.46 -3.13
C SER A 295 -7.30 -8.29 -4.26
N ALA A 296 -8.05 -7.17 -4.26
CA ALA A 296 -9.01 -6.84 -5.33
C ALA A 296 -8.34 -6.88 -6.72
N PHE A 297 -7.07 -6.51 -6.77
CA PHE A 297 -6.22 -6.63 -7.95
C PHE A 297 -6.08 -8.09 -8.42
N GLN A 298 -5.68 -8.97 -7.53
CA GLN A 298 -5.48 -10.39 -7.85
C GLN A 298 -6.77 -11.08 -8.25
N ALA A 299 -7.89 -10.67 -7.62
CA ALA A 299 -9.22 -11.12 -8.01
C ALA A 299 -9.57 -10.67 -9.45
N GLY A 300 -9.27 -9.43 -9.83
CA GLY A 300 -9.48 -8.91 -11.19
C GLY A 300 -8.64 -9.65 -12.24
N VAL A 301 -7.34 -9.83 -12.00
CA VAL A 301 -6.45 -10.61 -12.89
C VAL A 301 -6.94 -12.04 -13.04
N ASN A 302 -7.36 -12.68 -11.95
CA ASN A 302 -7.91 -14.03 -11.96
C ASN A 302 -9.20 -14.11 -12.78
N GLN A 303 -10.10 -13.11 -12.69
CA GLN A 303 -11.34 -13.08 -13.47
C GLN A 303 -11.06 -13.00 -14.99
N VAL A 304 -10.08 -12.20 -15.39
CA VAL A 304 -9.65 -12.11 -16.80
C VAL A 304 -9.05 -13.42 -17.27
N SER A 305 -8.15 -14.00 -16.46
CA SER A 305 -7.54 -15.31 -16.79
C SER A 305 -8.61 -16.39 -16.95
N TRP A 306 -9.62 -16.43 -16.08
CA TRP A 306 -10.75 -17.35 -16.19
C TRP A 306 -11.61 -17.11 -17.44
N LEU A 307 -11.79 -15.86 -17.86
CA LEU A 307 -12.48 -15.54 -19.13
C LEU A 307 -11.77 -16.20 -20.31
N LEU A 308 -10.43 -16.03 -20.39
CA LEU A 308 -9.61 -16.60 -21.46
C LEU A 308 -9.54 -18.12 -21.40
N ILE A 309 -9.43 -18.72 -20.20
CA ILE A 309 -9.45 -20.19 -20.02
C ILE A 309 -10.79 -20.77 -20.49
N ARG A 310 -11.92 -20.16 -20.15
CA ARG A 310 -13.25 -20.61 -20.61
C ARG A 310 -13.34 -20.59 -22.13
N PHE A 311 -12.81 -19.56 -22.75
CA PHE A 311 -12.75 -19.46 -24.20
C PHE A 311 -11.89 -20.58 -24.79
N ALA A 312 -10.71 -20.82 -24.25
CA ALA A 312 -9.80 -21.89 -24.69
C ALA A 312 -10.45 -23.28 -24.52
N MET A 313 -11.14 -23.56 -23.41
CA MET A 313 -11.82 -24.83 -23.16
C MET A 313 -12.89 -25.17 -24.20
N VAL A 314 -13.47 -24.17 -24.88
CA VAL A 314 -14.43 -24.40 -25.96
C VAL A 314 -13.74 -24.51 -27.29
N MET A 315 -12.81 -23.61 -27.58
CA MET A 315 -12.22 -23.48 -28.91
C MET A 315 -11.19 -24.56 -29.25
N VAL A 316 -10.39 -25.00 -28.29
CA VAL A 316 -9.35 -26.02 -28.51
C VAL A 316 -9.94 -27.39 -28.93
N PRO A 317 -10.97 -27.94 -28.26
CA PRO A 317 -11.66 -29.15 -28.74
C PRO A 317 -12.28 -28.98 -30.11
N VAL A 318 -12.86 -27.81 -30.42
CA VAL A 318 -13.43 -27.53 -31.74
C VAL A 318 -12.35 -27.58 -32.81
N VAL A 319 -11.21 -26.92 -32.63
CA VAL A 319 -10.07 -26.95 -33.53
C VAL A 319 -9.53 -28.37 -33.72
N PHE A 320 -9.44 -29.15 -32.64
CA PHE A 320 -9.01 -30.56 -32.68
C PHE A 320 -9.92 -31.40 -33.56
N VAL A 321 -11.24 -31.36 -33.27
CA VAL A 321 -12.22 -32.17 -34.00
C VAL A 321 -12.28 -31.76 -35.46
N VAL A 322 -12.32 -30.45 -35.78
CA VAL A 322 -12.38 -29.97 -37.17
C VAL A 322 -11.15 -30.43 -37.94
N ASN A 323 -9.92 -30.28 -37.38
CA ASN A 323 -8.73 -30.72 -38.09
C ASN A 323 -8.66 -32.25 -38.21
N GLY A 324 -9.05 -33.00 -37.20
CA GLY A 324 -9.09 -34.47 -37.23
C GLY A 324 -10.03 -35.00 -38.30
N LEU A 325 -11.24 -34.39 -38.44
CA LEU A 325 -12.21 -34.77 -39.44
C LEU A 325 -11.84 -34.34 -40.87
N THR A 326 -11.27 -33.13 -41.01
CA THR A 326 -10.96 -32.57 -42.38
C THR A 326 -9.64 -33.09 -42.95
N LYS A 327 -8.66 -33.41 -42.11
CA LYS A 327 -7.32 -33.86 -42.55
C LYS A 327 -7.10 -35.36 -42.42
N GLY A 328 -7.87 -36.05 -41.56
CA GLY A 328 -7.72 -37.47 -41.28
C GLY A 328 -6.52 -37.87 -40.44
N ASP A 329 -5.64 -36.92 -40.08
CA ASP A 329 -4.47 -37.11 -39.24
C ASP A 329 -4.72 -36.64 -37.78
N TRP A 330 -5.22 -37.53 -36.92
CA TRP A 330 -5.58 -37.23 -35.56
C TRP A 330 -4.37 -36.87 -34.64
N PRO A 331 -3.20 -37.54 -34.76
CA PRO A 331 -1.99 -37.15 -34.04
C PRO A 331 -1.56 -35.72 -34.35
N GLN A 332 -1.50 -35.35 -35.60
CA GLN A 332 -1.11 -34.01 -36.02
C GLN A 332 -2.17 -32.95 -35.63
N ALA A 333 -3.47 -33.28 -35.74
CA ALA A 333 -4.55 -32.44 -35.25
C ALA A 333 -4.48 -32.19 -33.76
N PHE A 334 -4.08 -33.21 -32.95
CA PHE A 334 -3.88 -33.07 -31.51
C PHE A 334 -2.72 -32.14 -31.18
N LEU A 335 -1.55 -32.32 -31.81
CA LEU A 335 -0.40 -31.44 -31.64
C LEU A 335 -0.69 -29.98 -32.03
N PHE A 336 -1.43 -29.81 -33.13
CA PHE A 336 -1.87 -28.50 -33.54
C PHE A 336 -2.81 -27.84 -32.56
N ALA A 337 -3.86 -28.56 -32.11
CA ALA A 337 -4.81 -28.07 -31.10
C ALA A 337 -4.12 -27.74 -29.76
N LEU A 338 -3.13 -28.54 -29.37
CA LEU A 338 -2.32 -28.27 -28.21
C LEU A 338 -1.49 -26.98 -28.34
N SER A 339 -0.92 -26.73 -29.54
CA SER A 339 -0.20 -25.48 -29.81
C SER A 339 -1.12 -24.26 -29.82
N VAL A 340 -2.35 -24.41 -30.30
CA VAL A 340 -3.39 -23.37 -30.21
C VAL A 340 -3.77 -23.11 -28.75
N ALA A 341 -3.91 -24.17 -27.92
CA ALA A 341 -4.18 -24.03 -26.50
C ALA A 341 -3.09 -23.21 -25.76
N VAL A 342 -1.81 -23.49 -26.10
CA VAL A 342 -0.66 -22.73 -25.61
C VAL A 342 -0.78 -21.26 -26.00
N GLY A 343 -0.99 -20.95 -27.28
CA GLY A 343 -1.09 -19.57 -27.76
C GLY A 343 -2.29 -18.79 -27.19
N LEU A 344 -3.33 -19.50 -26.68
CA LEU A 344 -4.47 -18.86 -26.03
C LEU A 344 -4.22 -18.50 -24.56
N THR A 345 -3.23 -19.12 -23.90
CA THR A 345 -2.93 -18.83 -22.51
C THR A 345 -2.09 -17.55 -22.41
N PRO A 346 -2.51 -16.55 -21.60
CA PRO A 346 -1.78 -15.28 -21.48
C PRO A 346 -0.59 -15.44 -20.53
N GLU A 347 0.49 -16.06 -21.00
CA GLU A 347 1.63 -16.43 -20.18
C GLU A 347 2.43 -15.26 -19.63
N MET A 348 2.52 -14.22 -20.46
CA MET A 348 3.24 -13.02 -20.08
C MET A 348 2.42 -12.10 -19.15
N LEU A 349 1.13 -12.40 -18.87
CA LEU A 349 0.27 -11.54 -18.08
C LEU A 349 0.83 -11.29 -16.65
N PRO A 350 1.18 -12.31 -15.85
CA PRO A 350 1.73 -12.06 -14.51
C PRO A 350 3.02 -11.25 -14.55
N MET A 351 3.87 -11.52 -15.52
CA MET A 351 5.16 -10.86 -15.68
C MET A 351 5.03 -9.40 -16.14
N ILE A 352 4.18 -9.09 -17.11
CA ILE A 352 3.96 -7.72 -17.58
C ILE A 352 3.28 -6.89 -16.48
N VAL A 353 2.35 -7.50 -15.75
CA VAL A 353 1.70 -6.88 -14.59
C VAL A 353 2.73 -6.51 -13.52
N THR A 354 3.55 -7.46 -13.07
CA THR A 354 4.59 -7.19 -12.05
C THR A 354 5.64 -6.19 -12.55
N SER A 355 6.06 -6.27 -13.81
CA SER A 355 6.99 -5.31 -14.41
C SER A 355 6.39 -3.89 -14.49
N THR A 356 5.09 -3.79 -14.83
CA THR A 356 4.37 -2.50 -14.88
C THR A 356 4.26 -1.89 -13.48
N LEU A 357 3.91 -2.69 -12.48
CA LEU A 357 3.82 -2.23 -11.10
C LEU A 357 5.18 -1.82 -10.53
N ALA A 358 6.23 -2.62 -10.78
CA ALA A 358 7.59 -2.31 -10.32
C ALA A 358 8.10 -1.01 -10.95
N LYS A 359 7.88 -0.81 -12.26
CA LYS A 359 8.20 0.45 -12.92
C LYS A 359 7.37 1.61 -12.36
N GLY A 360 6.06 1.40 -12.16
CA GLY A 360 5.18 2.38 -11.53
C GLY A 360 5.70 2.81 -10.16
N ALA A 361 6.12 1.86 -9.33
CA ALA A 361 6.71 2.14 -8.02
C ALA A 361 7.99 2.98 -8.11
N VAL A 362 8.87 2.71 -9.07
CA VAL A 362 10.08 3.53 -9.32
C VAL A 362 9.72 4.95 -9.77
N LEU A 363 8.70 5.10 -10.63
CA LEU A 363 8.26 6.43 -11.08
C LEU A 363 7.59 7.21 -9.93
N LEU A 364 6.79 6.54 -9.11
CA LEU A 364 6.19 7.10 -7.90
C LEU A 364 7.25 7.56 -6.90
N SER A 365 8.29 6.76 -6.68
CA SER A 365 9.42 7.13 -5.81
C SER A 365 10.11 8.42 -6.27
N ARG A 366 10.29 8.61 -7.58
CA ARG A 366 10.82 9.87 -8.14
C ARG A 366 9.90 11.08 -7.90
N LYS A 367 8.60 10.82 -7.65
CA LYS A 367 7.59 11.79 -7.25
C LYS A 367 7.41 11.87 -5.74
N LYS A 368 8.37 11.35 -4.96
CA LYS A 368 8.37 11.36 -3.49
C LYS A 368 7.22 10.54 -2.88
N VAL A 369 6.76 9.52 -3.59
CA VAL A 369 5.72 8.58 -3.16
C VAL A 369 6.34 7.20 -3.07
N ILE A 370 6.53 6.67 -1.88
CA ILE A 370 7.08 5.34 -1.64
C ILE A 370 5.94 4.35 -1.45
N VAL A 371 5.99 3.27 -2.21
CA VAL A 371 4.98 2.21 -2.19
C VAL A 371 5.53 1.03 -1.39
N LYS A 372 4.88 0.68 -0.29
CA LYS A 372 5.23 -0.49 0.55
C LYS A 372 4.72 -1.80 -0.07
N ARG A 373 3.55 -1.76 -0.72
CA ARG A 373 2.92 -2.89 -1.40
C ARG A 373 2.62 -2.52 -2.86
N LEU A 374 3.14 -3.29 -3.81
CA LEU A 374 3.01 -3.00 -5.24
C LEU A 374 1.54 -3.02 -5.73
N ASP A 375 0.70 -3.89 -5.15
CA ASP A 375 -0.73 -3.96 -5.49
C ASP A 375 -1.51 -2.69 -5.10
N ALA A 376 -1.03 -1.93 -4.11
CA ALA A 376 -1.63 -0.65 -3.73
C ALA A 376 -1.59 0.41 -4.85
N ILE A 377 -0.65 0.31 -5.81
CA ILE A 377 -0.55 1.26 -6.94
C ILE A 377 -1.85 1.27 -7.76
N GLN A 378 -2.46 0.11 -7.93
CA GLN A 378 -3.71 0.00 -8.68
C GLN A 378 -4.86 0.68 -7.96
N ASN A 379 -5.05 0.39 -6.67
CA ASN A 379 -6.07 1.03 -5.86
C ASN A 379 -5.84 2.55 -5.82
N PHE A 380 -4.56 2.99 -5.76
CA PHE A 380 -4.19 4.39 -5.81
C PHE A 380 -4.64 5.08 -7.11
N GLY A 381 -4.56 4.39 -8.25
CA GLY A 381 -5.12 4.84 -9.51
C GLY A 381 -6.65 4.77 -9.59
N ALA A 382 -7.28 3.84 -8.89
CA ALA A 382 -8.72 3.64 -8.87
C ALA A 382 -9.45 4.52 -7.85
N MET A 383 -8.72 5.18 -6.95
CA MET A 383 -9.28 5.98 -5.86
C MET A 383 -10.22 7.07 -6.39
N ASP A 384 -11.43 7.13 -5.83
CA ASP A 384 -12.47 8.12 -6.12
C ASP A 384 -12.88 8.94 -4.88
N VAL A 385 -12.58 8.46 -3.66
CA VAL A 385 -12.79 9.19 -2.41
C VAL A 385 -11.48 9.22 -1.61
N LEU A 386 -11.07 10.41 -1.20
CA LEU A 386 -9.96 10.64 -0.27
C LEU A 386 -10.51 11.12 1.07
N CYS A 387 -10.35 10.33 2.11
CA CYS A 387 -10.54 10.72 3.49
C CYS A 387 -9.22 11.24 4.05
N THR A 388 -9.21 12.42 4.65
CA THR A 388 -7.98 13.03 5.20
C THR A 388 -8.23 13.61 6.57
N ASP A 389 -7.23 13.55 7.45
CA ASP A 389 -7.25 14.37 8.66
C ASP A 389 -7.05 15.85 8.29
N LYS A 390 -7.52 16.74 9.14
CA LYS A 390 -7.36 18.19 8.98
C LYS A 390 -5.93 18.64 9.31
N THR A 391 -5.50 18.31 10.53
CA THR A 391 -4.26 18.83 11.14
C THR A 391 -3.03 18.27 10.44
N GLY A 392 -2.10 19.14 10.08
CA GLY A 392 -0.86 18.77 9.41
C GLY A 392 -1.02 18.31 7.95
N THR A 393 -2.26 18.03 7.48
CA THR A 393 -2.54 17.67 6.08
C THR A 393 -3.09 18.86 5.29
N LEU A 394 -4.21 19.42 5.70
CA LEU A 394 -4.77 20.65 5.11
C LEU A 394 -4.08 21.89 5.64
N THR A 395 -3.58 21.83 6.88
CA THR A 395 -2.96 22.93 7.61
C THR A 395 -1.45 22.74 7.74
N GLN A 396 -0.75 23.83 8.09
CA GLN A 396 0.70 23.83 8.29
C GLN A 396 1.06 23.12 9.59
N ASP A 397 2.28 22.55 9.66
CA ASP A 397 2.81 21.98 10.91
C ASP A 397 3.28 23.05 11.90
N LYS A 398 3.05 24.34 11.59
CA LYS A 398 3.42 25.47 12.42
C LYS A 398 2.15 25.99 13.10
N ILE A 399 1.98 25.58 14.34
CA ILE A 399 0.95 26.15 15.19
C ILE A 399 1.55 27.39 15.89
N ALA A 400 0.85 28.51 15.83
CA ALA A 400 1.21 29.71 16.54
C ALA A 400 0.19 30.03 17.64
N LEU A 401 0.62 30.39 18.83
CA LEU A 401 -0.24 30.91 19.86
C LEU A 401 -0.73 32.30 19.40
N ALA A 402 -2.03 32.41 19.18
CA ALA A 402 -2.66 33.62 18.65
C ALA A 402 -3.25 34.50 19.76
N ARG A 403 -3.83 33.86 20.79
CA ARG A 403 -4.44 34.55 21.95
C ARG A 403 -4.30 33.75 23.22
N HIS A 404 -4.24 34.43 24.36
CA HIS A 404 -4.32 33.90 25.69
C HIS A 404 -5.31 34.76 26.50
N THR A 405 -6.44 34.18 26.90
CA THR A 405 -7.55 34.93 27.47
C THR A 405 -8.04 34.31 28.76
N ASP A 406 -8.57 35.15 29.68
CA ASP A 406 -9.34 34.72 30.84
C ASP A 406 -10.68 34.09 30.44
N ALA A 407 -11.44 33.61 31.39
CA ALA A 407 -12.73 32.98 31.17
C ALA A 407 -13.78 33.96 30.53
N SER A 408 -13.58 35.26 30.64
CA SER A 408 -14.44 36.29 30.07
C SER A 408 -14.04 36.71 28.63
N GLY A 409 -12.88 36.21 28.14
CA GLY A 409 -12.34 36.50 26.80
C GLY A 409 -11.42 37.73 26.76
N ARG A 410 -11.00 38.29 27.88
CA ARG A 410 -10.01 39.36 27.97
C ARG A 410 -8.59 38.75 27.96
N GLU A 411 -7.66 39.46 27.36
CA GLU A 411 -6.26 38.99 27.34
C GLU A 411 -5.67 38.87 28.76
N SER A 412 -4.98 37.78 29.08
CA SER A 412 -4.49 37.45 30.41
C SER A 412 -3.09 36.83 30.36
N GLN A 413 -2.10 37.55 30.92
CA GLN A 413 -0.72 37.03 31.03
C GLN A 413 -0.61 35.89 32.06
N GLU A 414 -1.50 35.85 33.03
CA GLU A 414 -1.57 34.76 34.01
C GLU A 414 -1.87 33.41 33.35
N VAL A 415 -2.85 33.37 32.44
CA VAL A 415 -3.18 32.17 31.64
C VAL A 415 -2.00 31.70 30.83
N LEU A 416 -1.24 32.63 30.22
CA LEU A 416 -0.01 32.32 29.51
C LEU A 416 1.06 31.74 30.45
N GLY A 417 1.20 32.31 31.65
CA GLY A 417 2.12 31.83 32.68
C GLY A 417 1.86 30.38 33.10
N PHE A 418 0.60 30.05 33.43
CA PHE A 418 0.20 28.67 33.80
C PHE A 418 0.38 27.70 32.60
N ALA A 419 0.00 28.10 31.38
CA ALA A 419 0.20 27.30 30.18
C ALA A 419 1.69 27.04 29.93
N TYR A 420 2.55 28.06 30.16
CA TYR A 420 3.98 27.94 30.02
C TYR A 420 4.58 26.96 31.05
N LEU A 421 4.22 27.09 32.35
CA LEU A 421 4.64 26.18 33.41
C LEU A 421 4.30 24.73 33.08
N ASN A 422 3.07 24.49 32.67
CA ASN A 422 2.63 23.16 32.27
C ASN A 422 3.45 22.62 31.07
N SER A 423 3.65 23.43 29.99
CA SER A 423 4.42 23.00 28.84
C SER A 423 5.93 22.86 29.13
N HIS A 424 6.47 23.64 30.08
CA HIS A 424 7.89 23.61 30.42
C HIS A 424 8.28 22.35 31.21
N TYR A 425 7.50 22.01 32.25
CA TYR A 425 7.80 20.94 33.17
C TYR A 425 7.28 19.56 32.74
N GLN A 426 6.46 19.51 31.69
CA GLN A 426 6.03 18.28 31.04
C GLN A 426 7.23 17.47 30.53
N THR A 427 7.28 16.16 30.81
CA THR A 427 8.27 15.23 30.26
C THR A 427 7.73 14.59 28.95
N GLY A 428 8.63 14.09 28.12
CA GLY A 428 8.31 13.49 26.83
C GLY A 428 8.38 14.45 25.63
N LEU A 429 7.85 14.02 24.49
CA LEU A 429 7.85 14.80 23.25
C LEU A 429 6.88 15.98 23.37
N LYS A 430 7.42 17.19 23.42
CA LYS A 430 6.62 18.42 23.38
C LYS A 430 5.91 18.52 22.03
N ASN A 431 4.58 18.53 22.07
CA ASN A 431 3.77 18.67 20.88
C ASN A 431 3.84 20.09 20.28
N LEU A 432 3.25 20.31 19.12
CA LEU A 432 3.30 21.62 18.44
C LEU A 432 2.64 22.75 19.25
N LEU A 433 1.61 22.45 20.05
CA LEU A 433 0.96 23.44 20.92
C LEU A 433 1.90 23.86 22.06
N ASP A 434 2.61 22.90 22.66
CA ASP A 434 3.61 23.18 23.70
C ASP A 434 4.77 24.02 23.16
N ARG A 435 5.27 23.70 21.97
CA ARG A 435 6.32 24.48 21.30
C ARG A 435 5.87 25.92 21.02
N ALA A 436 4.61 26.12 20.63
CA ALA A 436 4.05 27.44 20.38
C ALA A 436 3.96 28.28 21.66
N VAL A 437 3.59 27.66 22.80
CA VAL A 437 3.61 28.31 24.11
C VAL A 437 5.03 28.65 24.55
N LEU A 438 5.96 27.69 24.43
CA LEU A 438 7.37 27.85 24.86
C LEU A 438 8.18 28.83 23.96
N ALA A 439 7.65 29.21 22.79
CA ALA A 439 8.26 30.21 21.95
C ALA A 439 8.20 31.64 22.55
N HIS A 440 7.37 31.88 23.58
CA HIS A 440 7.27 33.13 24.32
C HIS A 440 8.41 33.23 25.36
N ALA A 441 9.60 33.65 24.91
CA ALA A 441 10.82 33.71 25.73
C ALA A 441 10.77 34.74 26.87
N GLU A 442 9.84 35.67 26.84
CA GLU A 442 9.61 36.67 27.91
C GLU A 442 9.00 36.08 29.18
N VAL A 443 8.25 34.96 29.08
CA VAL A 443 7.54 34.37 30.22
C VAL A 443 8.49 33.81 31.29
N PRO A 444 9.58 33.07 30.98
CA PRO A 444 10.51 32.59 31.98
C PRO A 444 11.17 33.69 32.81
N LEU A 445 11.44 34.85 32.17
CA LEU A 445 12.02 36.02 32.84
C LEU A 445 10.99 36.69 33.77
N ALA A 446 9.73 36.84 33.30
CA ALA A 446 8.67 37.44 34.10
C ALA A 446 8.29 36.58 35.30
N LEU A 447 8.33 35.25 35.19
CA LEU A 447 8.05 34.30 36.27
C LEU A 447 9.23 34.04 37.20
N GLN A 448 10.46 34.50 36.85
CA GLN A 448 11.69 34.10 37.54
C GLN A 448 11.74 32.58 37.74
N LEU A 449 11.51 31.84 36.62
CA LEU A 449 11.16 30.42 36.63
C LEU A 449 12.14 29.56 37.43
N ALA A 450 13.46 29.78 37.28
CA ALA A 450 14.50 29.01 37.93
C ALA A 450 14.55 29.20 39.46
N GLU A 451 14.09 30.37 39.96
CA GLU A 451 14.14 30.72 41.38
C GLU A 451 12.83 30.38 42.10
N ASN A 452 11.71 30.48 41.43
CA ASN A 452 10.37 30.40 42.05
C ASN A 452 9.73 29.01 41.90
N TYR A 453 9.99 28.25 40.82
CA TYR A 453 9.22 27.03 40.52
C TYR A 453 10.10 25.80 40.44
N SER A 454 9.61 24.68 40.98
CA SER A 454 10.21 23.34 40.83
C SER A 454 9.15 22.31 40.52
N LYS A 455 9.45 21.35 39.64
CA LYS A 455 8.55 20.25 39.35
C LYS A 455 8.46 19.29 40.49
N ILE A 456 7.25 18.91 40.87
CA ILE A 456 6.97 17.87 41.88
C ILE A 456 6.58 16.56 41.17
N ASP A 457 5.54 16.60 40.29
CA ASP A 457 5.03 15.42 39.60
C ASP A 457 4.33 15.82 38.30
N GLU A 458 3.89 14.83 37.51
CA GLU A 458 3.06 15.07 36.35
C GLU A 458 2.05 13.93 36.12
N ILE A 459 0.90 14.27 35.54
CA ILE A 459 -0.09 13.33 35.03
C ILE A 459 -0.06 13.45 33.49
N PRO A 460 0.52 12.47 32.78
CA PRO A 460 0.73 12.56 31.35
C PRO A 460 -0.57 12.68 30.54
N PHE A 461 -0.43 13.12 29.28
CA PHE A 461 -1.56 13.23 28.36
C PHE A 461 -2.13 11.85 28.02
N ASP A 462 -3.46 11.75 28.04
CA ASP A 462 -4.19 10.57 27.62
C ASP A 462 -5.25 10.96 26.56
N PHE A 463 -5.32 10.18 25.49
CA PHE A 463 -6.25 10.40 24.37
C PHE A 463 -7.73 10.23 24.76
N GLN A 464 -8.06 9.48 25.80
CA GLN A 464 -9.43 9.35 26.31
C GLN A 464 -9.81 10.55 27.15
N ARG A 465 -8.93 10.94 28.08
CA ARG A 465 -9.11 12.09 28.97
C ARG A 465 -8.92 13.44 28.25
N ARG A 466 -8.17 13.50 27.16
CA ARG A 466 -7.82 14.69 26.35
C ARG A 466 -7.28 15.86 27.18
N ARG A 467 -6.62 15.58 28.30
CA ARG A 467 -5.99 16.56 29.18
C ARG A 467 -4.74 16.00 29.83
N MET A 468 -3.94 16.88 30.37
CA MET A 468 -2.71 16.57 31.10
C MET A 468 -2.49 17.58 32.22
N SER A 469 -1.79 17.15 33.25
CA SER A 469 -1.48 18.02 34.43
C SER A 469 -0.01 17.96 34.77
N VAL A 470 0.53 19.07 35.22
CA VAL A 470 1.84 19.16 35.86
C VAL A 470 1.66 19.75 37.24
N VAL A 471 2.36 19.21 38.25
CA VAL A 471 2.36 19.73 39.59
C VAL A 471 3.70 20.42 39.86
N VAL A 472 3.63 21.69 40.18
CA VAL A 472 4.79 22.52 40.50
C VAL A 472 4.69 23.02 41.96
N SER A 473 5.84 23.25 42.57
CA SER A 473 5.92 23.96 43.86
C SER A 473 6.40 25.37 43.64
N GLU A 474 5.65 26.37 44.11
CA GLU A 474 6.09 27.75 44.14
C GLU A 474 6.84 28.03 45.46
N ARG A 475 8.12 28.37 45.38
CA ARG A 475 9.03 28.68 46.50
C ARG A 475 8.97 27.70 47.70
N GLY A 476 8.50 26.48 47.48
CA GLY A 476 8.36 25.44 48.52
C GLY A 476 7.20 25.64 49.49
N HIS A 477 6.30 26.59 49.24
CA HIS A 477 5.20 26.91 50.15
C HIS A 477 3.91 26.12 49.88
N HIS A 478 3.55 25.94 48.66
CA HIS A 478 2.36 25.16 48.25
C HIS A 478 2.61 24.47 46.91
N HIS A 479 1.80 23.49 46.59
CA HIS A 479 1.84 22.83 45.32
C HIS A 479 0.68 23.30 44.42
N GLU A 480 0.94 23.55 43.14
CA GLU A 480 -0.03 23.92 42.14
C GLU A 480 -0.14 22.82 41.09
N LEU A 481 -1.33 22.20 41.00
CA LEU A 481 -1.68 21.30 39.92
C LEU A 481 -2.23 22.14 38.78
N ILE A 482 -1.51 22.21 37.65
CA ILE A 482 -1.89 22.97 36.45
C ILE A 482 -2.30 21.97 35.39
N CYS A 483 -3.58 22.00 35.00
CA CYS A 483 -4.18 21.11 34.02
C CYS A 483 -4.52 21.88 32.75
N LYS A 484 -4.13 21.34 31.57
CA LYS A 484 -4.55 21.86 30.27
C LYS A 484 -5.14 20.77 29.41
N GLY A 485 -6.13 21.09 28.57
CA GLY A 485 -6.78 20.11 27.71
C GLY A 485 -7.93 20.65 26.87
N ALA A 486 -8.68 19.75 26.25
CA ALA A 486 -9.87 20.11 25.52
C ALA A 486 -10.90 20.81 26.44
N VAL A 487 -11.58 21.82 25.91
CA VAL A 487 -12.45 22.67 26.71
C VAL A 487 -13.51 21.87 27.46
N GLU A 488 -14.21 20.99 26.76
CA GLU A 488 -15.27 20.16 27.34
C GLU A 488 -14.75 19.27 28.47
N GLU A 489 -13.57 18.66 28.28
CA GLU A 489 -12.95 17.74 29.24
C GLU A 489 -12.40 18.46 30.50
N ILE A 490 -11.92 19.70 30.33
CA ILE A 490 -11.51 20.54 31.45
C ILE A 490 -12.73 21.02 32.26
N LEU A 491 -13.78 21.50 31.53
CA LEU A 491 -15.02 21.94 32.21
C LEU A 491 -15.68 20.83 33.01
N ALA A 492 -15.59 19.57 32.56
CA ALA A 492 -16.16 18.43 33.27
C ALA A 492 -15.51 18.18 34.66
N VAL A 493 -14.29 18.67 34.88
CA VAL A 493 -13.56 18.52 36.16
C VAL A 493 -13.41 19.82 36.97
N CYS A 494 -13.91 20.94 36.41
CA CYS A 494 -13.94 22.24 37.05
C CYS A 494 -15.21 22.44 37.88
N THR A 495 -15.08 23.03 39.05
CA THR A 495 -16.21 23.47 39.93
C THR A 495 -16.26 25.00 40.08
N GLN A 496 -15.18 25.68 39.75
CA GLN A 496 -15.02 27.11 39.86
C GLN A 496 -14.42 27.72 38.59
N VAL A 497 -14.59 29.01 38.44
CA VAL A 497 -13.99 29.83 37.40
C VAL A 497 -13.35 31.07 38.02
N ARG A 498 -12.18 31.45 37.51
CA ARG A 498 -11.48 32.66 37.96
C ARG A 498 -11.89 33.85 37.03
N ASP A 499 -12.38 34.90 37.67
CA ASP A 499 -12.68 36.19 37.01
C ASP A 499 -11.94 37.32 37.72
N GLY A 500 -10.75 37.69 37.17
CA GLY A 500 -9.78 38.50 37.87
C GLY A 500 -9.26 37.84 39.14
N ASP A 501 -9.33 38.52 40.28
CA ASP A 501 -8.88 37.99 41.57
C ASP A 501 -9.94 37.12 42.28
N ALA A 502 -11.16 37.05 41.77
CA ALA A 502 -12.25 36.31 42.40
C ALA A 502 -12.45 34.92 41.80
N CYS A 503 -12.63 33.91 42.67
CA CYS A 503 -13.07 32.56 42.30
C CYS A 503 -14.57 32.45 42.45
N LEU A 504 -15.28 32.27 41.33
CA LEU A 504 -16.75 32.15 41.26
C LEU A 504 -17.12 30.67 41.02
N ALA A 505 -18.28 30.26 41.54
CA ALA A 505 -18.81 28.94 41.21
C ALA A 505 -19.14 28.84 39.71
N LEU A 506 -18.82 27.71 39.10
CA LEU A 506 -19.17 27.42 37.72
C LEU A 506 -20.63 26.99 37.62
N ASP A 507 -21.54 27.99 37.69
CA ASP A 507 -22.97 27.79 37.53
C ASP A 507 -23.40 27.77 36.05
N ALA A 508 -24.67 27.54 35.76
CA ALA A 508 -25.20 27.44 34.41
C ALA A 508 -25.03 28.74 33.61
N ALA A 509 -25.10 29.92 34.25
CA ALA A 509 -24.92 31.21 33.61
C ALA A 509 -23.46 31.43 33.20
N MET A 510 -22.52 31.07 34.09
CA MET A 510 -21.09 31.15 33.83
C MET A 510 -20.68 30.13 32.77
N LEU A 511 -21.22 28.92 32.79
CA LEU A 511 -20.99 27.91 31.76
C LEU A 511 -21.40 28.37 30.36
N GLU A 512 -22.56 29.04 30.25
CA GLU A 512 -23.00 29.63 28.96
C GLU A 512 -22.09 30.77 28.49
N GLN A 513 -21.55 31.56 29.43
CA GLN A 513 -20.56 32.60 29.09
C GLN A 513 -19.26 31.96 28.56
N VAL A 514 -18.75 30.94 29.22
CA VAL A 514 -17.58 30.17 28.81
C VAL A 514 -17.76 29.57 27.41
N HIS A 515 -18.93 29.01 27.15
CA HIS A 515 -19.27 28.48 25.82
C HIS A 515 -19.40 29.55 24.75
N ARG A 516 -19.86 30.75 25.08
CA ARG A 516 -19.90 31.88 24.13
C ARG A 516 -18.49 32.33 23.75
N VAL A 517 -17.58 32.48 24.69
CA VAL A 517 -16.20 32.88 24.45
C VAL A 517 -15.48 31.83 23.59
N THR A 518 -15.55 30.54 23.94
CA THR A 518 -14.93 29.49 23.17
C THR A 518 -15.49 29.32 21.77
N ARG A 519 -16.84 29.49 21.62
CA ARG A 519 -17.50 29.46 20.31
C ARG A 519 -17.02 30.63 19.42
N LYS A 520 -16.87 31.84 19.98
CA LYS A 520 -16.34 32.98 19.26
C LYS A 520 -14.92 32.75 18.76
N LEU A 521 -14.02 32.27 19.63
CA LEU A 521 -12.64 31.94 19.24
C LEU A 521 -12.59 30.86 18.16
N ASN A 522 -13.42 29.83 18.27
CA ASN A 522 -13.51 28.78 17.28
C ASN A 522 -14.08 29.27 15.94
N GLN A 523 -15.04 30.23 15.93
CA GLN A 523 -15.55 30.88 14.71
C GLN A 523 -14.49 31.74 14.02
N GLU A 524 -13.51 32.26 14.78
CA GLU A 524 -12.34 32.97 14.24
C GLU A 524 -11.30 31.96 13.65
N GLY A 525 -11.57 30.66 13.65
CA GLY A 525 -10.67 29.63 13.14
C GLY A 525 -9.57 29.22 14.12
N LEU A 526 -9.67 29.64 15.39
CA LEU A 526 -8.68 29.31 16.40
C LEU A 526 -9.01 28.01 17.12
N ARG A 527 -8.01 27.16 17.35
CA ARG A 527 -8.10 25.99 18.20
C ARG A 527 -7.92 26.38 19.65
N VAL A 528 -8.93 26.15 20.48
CA VAL A 528 -8.95 26.56 21.89
C VAL A 528 -8.57 25.40 22.79
N VAL A 529 -7.67 25.64 23.74
CA VAL A 529 -7.27 24.76 24.83
C VAL A 529 -7.55 25.48 26.15
N ALA A 530 -8.27 24.83 27.05
CA ALA A 530 -8.56 25.38 28.38
C ALA A 530 -7.39 25.11 29.34
N VAL A 531 -7.17 26.04 30.26
CA VAL A 531 -6.20 25.98 31.34
C VAL A 531 -6.93 26.11 32.68
N ALA A 532 -6.71 25.15 33.54
CA ALA A 532 -7.29 25.12 34.91
C ALA A 532 -6.18 24.84 35.93
N MET A 533 -6.42 25.23 37.16
CA MET A 533 -5.48 25.05 38.25
C MET A 533 -6.18 24.58 39.52
N LYS A 534 -5.40 24.04 40.46
CA LYS A 534 -5.83 23.70 41.80
C LYS A 534 -4.64 23.77 42.77
N GLU A 535 -4.84 24.43 43.90
CA GLU A 535 -3.87 24.41 44.99
C GLU A 535 -3.90 23.07 45.72
N MET A 536 -2.73 22.49 45.95
CA MET A 536 -2.57 21.19 46.58
C MET A 536 -1.72 21.29 47.85
N PRO A 537 -1.91 20.40 48.82
CA PRO A 537 -1.11 20.41 50.04
C PRO A 537 0.38 20.13 49.75
N PRO A 538 1.31 20.88 50.38
CA PRO A 538 2.74 20.70 50.15
C PRO A 538 3.29 19.36 50.68
N SER A 539 2.52 18.61 51.44
CA SER A 539 2.90 17.31 52.01
C SER A 539 2.72 16.15 51.02
N GLN A 540 2.03 16.35 49.90
CA GLN A 540 1.78 15.31 48.93
C GLN A 540 2.90 15.31 47.87
N SER A 541 3.55 14.18 47.63
CA SER A 541 4.68 14.03 46.72
C SER A 541 4.37 13.22 45.46
N ALA A 542 3.23 12.55 45.40
CA ALA A 542 2.77 11.78 44.25
C ALA A 542 1.31 12.09 43.93
N TYR A 543 1.00 12.27 42.66
CA TYR A 543 -0.29 12.67 42.16
C TYR A 543 -0.79 11.71 41.09
N SER A 544 -2.12 11.58 40.98
CA SER A 544 -2.78 10.64 40.04
C SER A 544 -3.96 11.29 39.34
N VAL A 545 -4.59 10.58 38.44
CA VAL A 545 -5.79 11.01 37.70
C VAL A 545 -6.94 11.41 38.64
N ALA A 546 -7.01 10.83 39.88
CA ALA A 546 -8.04 11.17 40.88
C ALA A 546 -7.92 12.62 41.40
N ASP A 547 -6.71 13.17 41.37
CA ASP A 547 -6.43 14.53 41.81
C ASP A 547 -6.91 15.60 40.81
N GLU A 548 -7.11 15.21 39.54
CA GLU A 548 -7.71 16.04 38.48
C GLU A 548 -9.23 16.24 38.69
N SER A 549 -9.62 16.74 39.82
CA SER A 549 -11.01 16.97 40.22
C SER A 549 -11.19 18.27 41.00
N ALA A 550 -12.36 18.90 40.90
CA ALA A 550 -12.66 20.17 41.58
C ALA A 550 -11.63 21.26 41.24
N LEU A 551 -11.29 21.40 39.93
CA LEU A 551 -10.36 22.40 39.43
C LEU A 551 -11.05 23.78 39.28
N THR A 552 -10.23 24.83 39.24
CA THR A 552 -10.66 26.20 38.88
C THR A 552 -10.22 26.53 37.47
N LEU A 553 -11.20 26.85 36.60
CA LEU A 553 -10.89 27.31 35.23
C LEU A 553 -10.22 28.68 35.30
N VAL A 554 -9.03 28.83 34.75
CA VAL A 554 -8.30 30.11 34.69
C VAL A 554 -8.59 30.84 33.39
N GLY A 555 -8.61 30.11 32.28
CA GLY A 555 -8.91 30.72 30.96
C GLY A 555 -8.53 29.81 29.78
N TYR A 556 -8.17 30.44 28.67
CA TYR A 556 -7.93 29.76 27.40
C TYR A 556 -6.66 30.23 26.71
N ILE A 557 -5.97 29.30 26.09
CA ILE A 557 -4.97 29.57 25.07
C ILE A 557 -5.55 29.16 23.73
N ALA A 558 -5.43 30.06 22.73
CA ALA A 558 -6.02 29.85 21.40
C ALA A 558 -4.94 29.91 20.33
N PHE A 559 -4.92 28.89 19.50
CA PHE A 559 -3.89 28.66 18.52
C PHE A 559 -4.40 28.82 17.10
N LEU A 560 -3.60 29.44 16.25
CA LEU A 560 -3.81 29.48 14.82
C LEU A 560 -3.12 28.30 14.15
N ASP A 561 -3.88 27.58 13.34
CA ASP A 561 -3.40 26.46 12.51
C ASP A 561 -3.67 26.84 11.03
N PRO A 562 -2.79 27.63 10.40
CA PRO A 562 -3.04 28.16 9.07
C PRO A 562 -3.03 27.08 8.01
N PRO A 563 -3.89 27.16 6.99
CA PRO A 563 -3.85 26.22 5.87
C PRO A 563 -2.53 26.36 5.09
N LYS A 564 -2.09 25.25 4.46
CA LYS A 564 -0.94 25.27 3.55
C LYS A 564 -1.33 25.95 2.24
N GLU A 565 -0.47 26.79 1.69
CA GLU A 565 -0.68 27.43 0.40
C GLU A 565 -0.91 26.43 -0.75
N SER A 566 -0.29 25.25 -0.67
CA SER A 566 -0.44 24.19 -1.68
C SER A 566 -1.76 23.42 -1.59
N THR A 567 -2.57 23.59 -0.53
CA THR A 567 -3.78 22.78 -0.30
C THR A 567 -4.89 23.13 -1.30
N ALA A 568 -5.20 24.40 -1.50
CA ALA A 568 -6.28 24.81 -2.41
C ALA A 568 -6.02 24.37 -3.87
N PRO A 569 -4.83 24.57 -4.47
CA PRO A 569 -4.51 24.04 -5.80
C PRO A 569 -4.59 22.51 -5.87
N ALA A 570 -4.15 21.81 -4.80
CA ALA A 570 -4.18 20.36 -4.77
C ALA A 570 -5.62 19.80 -4.73
N LEU A 571 -6.50 20.39 -3.93
CA LEU A 571 -7.91 20.02 -3.85
C LEU A 571 -8.62 20.22 -5.20
N GLN A 572 -8.34 21.34 -5.89
CA GLN A 572 -8.87 21.58 -7.24
C GLN A 572 -8.37 20.52 -8.24
N ALA A 573 -7.08 20.19 -8.20
CA ALA A 573 -6.50 19.18 -9.08
C ALA A 573 -7.06 17.77 -8.81
N LEU A 574 -7.31 17.40 -7.54
CA LEU A 574 -7.96 16.14 -7.15
C LEU A 574 -9.42 16.10 -7.66
N ALA A 575 -10.16 17.20 -7.51
CA ALA A 575 -11.53 17.32 -8.01
C ALA A 575 -11.60 17.15 -9.53
N LEU A 576 -10.67 17.76 -10.28
CA LEU A 576 -10.54 17.59 -11.75
C LEU A 576 -10.22 16.13 -12.12
N GLN A 577 -9.59 15.39 -11.23
CA GLN A 577 -9.34 13.95 -11.39
C GLN A 577 -10.51 13.07 -10.92
N GLY A 578 -11.65 13.65 -10.53
CA GLY A 578 -12.83 12.93 -10.06
C GLY A 578 -12.66 12.30 -8.68
N ILE A 579 -11.83 12.89 -7.81
CA ILE A 579 -11.63 12.45 -6.42
C ILE A 579 -12.38 13.38 -5.50
N GLY A 580 -13.36 12.84 -4.79
CA GLY A 580 -14.07 13.51 -3.72
C GLY A 580 -13.24 13.54 -2.43
N VAL A 581 -13.11 14.71 -1.80
CA VAL A 581 -12.36 14.81 -0.53
C VAL A 581 -13.33 14.94 0.64
N LYS A 582 -13.10 14.15 1.69
CA LYS A 582 -13.84 14.17 2.95
C LYS A 582 -12.85 14.38 4.11
N VAL A 583 -13.21 15.27 5.04
CA VAL A 583 -12.35 15.63 6.19
C VAL A 583 -12.85 14.91 7.43
N LEU A 584 -11.98 14.09 8.02
CA LEU A 584 -12.25 13.27 9.21
C LEU A 584 -11.32 13.70 10.34
N THR A 585 -11.84 14.45 11.32
CA THR A 585 -11.00 15.06 12.37
C THR A 585 -11.56 14.86 13.77
N GLY A 586 -10.66 14.82 14.77
CA GLY A 586 -11.02 14.92 16.19
C GLY A 586 -11.34 16.36 16.66
N ASP A 587 -11.05 17.37 15.80
CA ASP A 587 -11.25 18.78 16.13
C ASP A 587 -12.72 19.23 16.08
N SER A 588 -12.95 20.47 16.51
CA SER A 588 -14.27 21.13 16.47
C SER A 588 -14.76 21.33 15.03
N GLU A 589 -16.07 21.18 14.83
CA GLU A 589 -16.74 21.39 13.56
C GLU A 589 -16.58 22.83 13.04
N LEU A 590 -16.56 23.84 13.92
CA LEU A 590 -16.45 25.25 13.54
C LEU A 590 -15.07 25.56 12.95
N VAL A 591 -14.01 25.13 13.62
CA VAL A 591 -12.63 25.31 13.14
C VAL A 591 -12.42 24.57 11.82
N THR A 592 -12.93 23.35 11.72
CA THR A 592 -12.79 22.54 10.50
C THR A 592 -13.54 23.16 9.31
N ALA A 593 -14.75 23.67 9.53
CA ALA A 593 -15.53 24.34 8.49
C ALA A 593 -14.83 25.61 7.99
N GLU A 594 -14.22 26.39 8.89
CA GLU A 594 -13.49 27.61 8.53
C GLU A 594 -12.23 27.27 7.70
N VAL A 595 -11.45 26.27 8.11
CA VAL A 595 -10.30 25.80 7.32
C VAL A 595 -10.74 25.31 5.94
N CYS A 596 -11.81 24.51 5.85
CA CYS A 596 -12.35 24.06 4.55
C CYS A 596 -12.77 25.23 3.66
N ARG A 597 -13.40 26.28 4.22
CA ARG A 597 -13.76 27.50 3.51
C ARG A 597 -12.53 28.22 2.96
N GLN A 598 -11.47 28.36 3.77
CA GLN A 598 -10.22 29.03 3.36
C GLN A 598 -9.50 28.28 2.22
N VAL A 599 -9.52 26.94 2.22
CA VAL A 599 -8.91 26.15 1.15
C VAL A 599 -9.84 25.89 -0.05
N GLY A 600 -11.05 26.45 -0.03
CA GLY A 600 -12.00 26.34 -1.14
C GLY A 600 -12.67 24.97 -1.28
N LEU A 601 -12.70 24.15 -0.22
CA LEU A 601 -13.40 22.86 -0.22
C LEU A 601 -14.90 23.08 0.01
N ALA A 602 -15.72 22.65 -0.94
CA ALA A 602 -17.18 22.77 -0.85
C ALA A 602 -17.74 21.85 0.26
N VAL A 603 -18.29 22.45 1.32
CA VAL A 603 -18.89 21.73 2.45
C VAL A 603 -20.36 21.47 2.17
N ARG A 604 -20.76 20.21 2.02
CA ARG A 604 -22.17 19.80 1.82
C ARG A 604 -22.90 19.52 3.13
N GLY A 605 -22.18 19.31 4.23
CA GLY A 605 -22.72 19.05 5.56
C GLY A 605 -21.64 18.61 6.52
N THR A 606 -21.95 18.68 7.82
CA THR A 606 -21.08 18.26 8.92
C THR A 606 -21.79 17.21 9.76
N LEU A 607 -21.11 16.15 10.16
CA LEU A 607 -21.58 15.09 11.03
C LEU A 607 -20.63 14.95 12.22
N LEU A 608 -21.18 14.81 13.43
CA LEU A 608 -20.40 14.72 14.67
C LEU A 608 -20.23 13.27 15.15
N GLY A 609 -19.14 12.98 15.84
CA GLY A 609 -18.84 11.65 16.41
C GLY A 609 -20.00 11.05 17.20
N PRO A 610 -20.57 11.73 18.19
CA PRO A 610 -21.73 11.22 18.94
C PRO A 610 -22.97 10.91 18.09
N GLN A 611 -23.18 11.64 16.98
CA GLN A 611 -24.25 11.33 16.02
C GLN A 611 -23.97 10.04 15.27
N ILE A 612 -22.69 9.80 14.90
CA ILE A 612 -22.25 8.57 14.23
C ILE A 612 -22.42 7.37 15.15
N ASP A 613 -22.09 7.52 16.45
CA ASP A 613 -22.23 6.46 17.44
C ASP A 613 -23.70 6.04 17.62
N ALA A 614 -24.64 6.98 17.50
CA ALA A 614 -26.07 6.73 17.58
C ALA A 614 -26.71 6.14 16.30
N MET A 615 -25.98 6.15 15.15
CA MET A 615 -26.49 5.64 13.86
C MET A 615 -26.23 4.15 13.72
N ASP A 616 -27.15 3.44 13.09
CA ASP A 616 -26.90 2.10 12.53
C ASP A 616 -26.08 2.18 11.23
N ASP A 617 -25.61 1.05 10.74
CA ASP A 617 -24.74 1.02 9.56
C ASP A 617 -25.47 1.41 8.26
N ALA A 618 -26.79 1.21 8.16
CA ALA A 618 -27.59 1.59 7.01
C ALA A 618 -27.80 3.11 6.94
N ALA A 619 -28.10 3.75 8.08
CA ALA A 619 -28.18 5.21 8.19
C ALA A 619 -26.83 5.86 7.95
N LEU A 620 -25.76 5.29 8.50
CA LEU A 620 -24.40 5.80 8.28
C LEU A 620 -24.00 5.72 6.80
N ALA A 621 -24.33 4.62 6.10
CA ALA A 621 -24.05 4.46 4.67
C ALA A 621 -24.65 5.57 3.81
N GLN A 622 -25.86 6.05 4.16
CA GLN A 622 -26.47 7.20 3.48
C GLN A 622 -25.86 8.54 3.92
N ALA A 623 -25.54 8.66 5.21
CA ALA A 623 -25.00 9.90 5.76
C ALA A 623 -23.60 10.21 5.21
N VAL A 624 -22.72 9.20 5.06
CA VAL A 624 -21.35 9.39 4.56
C VAL A 624 -21.31 9.94 3.13
N GLU A 625 -22.35 9.69 2.30
CA GLU A 625 -22.44 10.26 0.96
C GLU A 625 -22.72 11.76 0.98
N ARG A 626 -23.57 12.20 1.89
CA ARG A 626 -24.12 13.58 1.93
C ARG A 626 -23.22 14.56 2.64
N HIS A 627 -22.35 14.11 3.55
CA HIS A 627 -21.51 14.96 4.37
C HIS A 627 -20.06 15.02 3.88
N THR A 628 -19.45 16.19 4.01
CA THR A 628 -18.05 16.44 3.65
C THR A 628 -17.14 16.47 4.86
N ILE A 629 -17.64 17.00 5.99
CA ILE A 629 -16.90 17.15 7.26
C ILE A 629 -17.45 16.17 8.28
N PHE A 630 -16.54 15.48 8.94
CA PHE A 630 -16.81 14.62 10.09
C PHE A 630 -15.91 15.08 11.23
N ALA A 631 -16.51 15.62 12.32
CA ALA A 631 -15.81 16.31 13.40
C ALA A 631 -16.01 15.62 14.76
N LYS A 632 -15.15 15.91 15.73
CA LYS A 632 -15.13 15.29 17.06
C LYS A 632 -15.13 13.75 17.02
N LEU A 633 -14.36 13.19 16.09
CA LEU A 633 -14.30 11.74 15.85
C LEU A 633 -13.38 11.04 16.84
N SER A 634 -13.81 9.85 17.27
CA SER A 634 -12.93 8.83 17.85
C SER A 634 -12.20 8.05 16.72
N PRO A 635 -11.12 7.32 17.04
CA PRO A 635 -10.46 6.44 16.08
C PRO A 635 -11.41 5.40 15.44
N LEU A 636 -12.33 4.85 16.22
CA LEU A 636 -13.34 3.90 15.76
C LEU A 636 -14.35 4.53 14.81
N ASN A 637 -14.74 5.80 15.04
CA ASN A 637 -15.61 6.51 14.11
C ASN A 637 -14.94 6.70 12.74
N LYS A 638 -13.63 7.04 12.70
CA LYS A 638 -12.86 7.16 11.46
C LYS A 638 -12.87 5.85 10.67
N GLU A 639 -12.59 4.73 11.34
CA GLU A 639 -12.63 3.39 10.74
C GLU A 639 -14.03 3.06 10.19
N ARG A 640 -15.07 3.32 10.97
CA ARG A 640 -16.45 3.00 10.62
C ARG A 640 -16.94 3.79 9.41
N ILE A 641 -16.58 5.08 9.29
CA ILE A 641 -16.85 5.92 8.11
C ILE A 641 -16.17 5.35 6.86
N VAL A 642 -14.88 5.00 6.96
CA VAL A 642 -14.11 4.43 5.86
C VAL A 642 -14.72 3.11 5.38
N ARG A 643 -15.07 2.21 6.30
CA ARG A 643 -15.74 0.94 5.97
C ARG A 643 -17.10 1.16 5.30
N SER A 644 -17.86 2.14 5.76
CA SER A 644 -19.17 2.48 5.19
C SER A 644 -19.05 2.99 3.74
N LEU A 645 -18.09 3.88 3.45
CA LEU A 645 -17.81 4.36 2.08
C LEU A 645 -17.38 3.21 1.16
N ARG A 646 -16.52 2.29 1.63
CA ARG A 646 -16.15 1.08 0.87
C ARG A 646 -17.35 0.18 0.61
N GLY A 647 -18.21 0.01 1.60
CA GLY A 647 -19.46 -0.75 1.47
C GLY A 647 -20.39 -0.18 0.40
N ASN A 648 -20.38 1.12 0.18
CA ASN A 648 -21.12 1.81 -0.88
C ASN A 648 -20.49 1.65 -2.28
N GLY A 649 -19.32 0.99 -2.38
CA GLY A 649 -18.66 0.69 -3.65
C GLY A 649 -17.58 1.69 -4.06
N HIS A 650 -17.22 2.64 -3.19
CA HIS A 650 -16.10 3.55 -3.41
C HIS A 650 -14.75 2.86 -3.21
N VAL A 651 -13.73 3.35 -3.91
CA VAL A 651 -12.32 3.04 -3.64
C VAL A 651 -11.74 4.14 -2.76
N VAL A 652 -11.64 3.86 -1.48
CA VAL A 652 -11.34 4.85 -0.46
C VAL A 652 -9.85 4.88 -0.13
N GLY A 653 -9.24 6.07 -0.32
CA GLY A 653 -7.94 6.40 0.26
C GLY A 653 -8.13 7.07 1.62
N PHE A 654 -7.34 6.72 2.60
CA PHE A 654 -7.27 7.43 3.89
C PHE A 654 -5.86 7.95 4.12
N MET A 655 -5.74 9.27 4.39
CA MET A 655 -4.47 9.91 4.70
C MET A 655 -4.45 10.38 6.16
N GLY A 656 -3.49 9.84 6.92
CA GLY A 656 -3.31 10.17 8.33
C GLY A 656 -1.88 9.92 8.81
N ASP A 657 -1.49 10.54 9.92
CA ASP A 657 -0.14 10.53 10.47
C ASP A 657 -0.08 10.27 11.98
N GLY A 658 -1.24 10.27 12.63
CA GLY A 658 -1.38 10.07 14.08
C GLY A 658 -1.67 8.62 14.49
N ILE A 659 -1.55 8.35 15.79
CA ILE A 659 -1.91 7.06 16.41
C ILE A 659 -3.39 6.74 16.13
N ASN A 660 -4.24 7.76 16.19
CA ASN A 660 -5.69 7.66 16.04
C ASN A 660 -6.13 7.27 14.63
N ASP A 661 -5.23 7.36 13.64
CA ASP A 661 -5.51 7.09 12.23
C ASP A 661 -5.22 5.65 11.82
N ALA A 662 -4.46 4.91 12.62
CA ALA A 662 -4.03 3.55 12.28
C ALA A 662 -5.20 2.59 11.98
N PRO A 663 -6.33 2.57 12.71
CA PRO A 663 -7.48 1.74 12.34
C PRO A 663 -8.09 2.11 10.99
N ALA A 664 -8.25 3.41 10.70
CA ALA A 664 -8.79 3.90 9.44
C ALA A 664 -7.84 3.65 8.25
N LEU A 665 -6.51 3.81 8.45
CA LEU A 665 -5.48 3.46 7.47
C LEU A 665 -5.58 1.99 7.03
N ARG A 666 -5.75 1.07 7.99
CA ARG A 666 -5.92 -0.37 7.70
C ARG A 666 -7.27 -0.70 7.06
N ALA A 667 -8.32 0.04 7.42
CA ALA A 667 -9.67 -0.18 6.90
C ALA A 667 -9.85 0.35 5.47
N ALA A 668 -9.04 1.30 5.02
CA ALA A 668 -9.09 1.87 3.68
C ALA A 668 -8.66 0.86 2.60
N ASP A 669 -9.01 1.12 1.34
CA ASP A 669 -8.44 0.40 0.19
C ASP A 669 -6.99 0.80 -0.04
N ILE A 670 -6.64 2.01 0.40
CA ILE A 670 -5.27 2.55 0.37
C ILE A 670 -5.04 3.37 1.64
N GLY A 671 -4.21 2.85 2.53
CA GLY A 671 -3.66 3.63 3.64
C GLY A 671 -2.49 4.49 3.15
N ILE A 672 -2.55 5.79 3.41
CA ILE A 672 -1.53 6.76 2.99
C ILE A 672 -1.01 7.48 4.23
N SER A 673 0.30 7.47 4.44
CA SER A 673 0.92 8.21 5.53
C SER A 673 2.10 9.04 5.03
N VAL A 674 2.77 9.73 5.92
CA VAL A 674 3.92 10.59 5.62
C VAL A 674 5.16 10.08 6.34
N ASP A 675 6.35 10.44 5.87
CA ASP A 675 7.62 10.03 6.46
C ASP A 675 7.80 10.51 7.91
N THR A 676 7.23 11.67 8.24
CA THR A 676 7.26 12.26 9.59
C THR A 676 6.16 11.75 10.51
N ALA A 677 5.31 10.81 10.07
CA ALA A 677 4.25 10.23 10.88
C ALA A 677 4.80 9.32 12.00
N VAL A 678 3.97 9.07 13.00
CA VAL A 678 4.27 8.07 14.04
C VAL A 678 4.39 6.67 13.42
N ASP A 679 5.20 5.82 14.03
CA ASP A 679 5.55 4.52 13.44
C ASP A 679 4.34 3.62 13.19
N ILE A 680 3.37 3.62 14.10
CA ILE A 680 2.14 2.83 13.91
C ILE A 680 1.33 3.28 12.68
N ALA A 681 1.32 4.59 12.37
CA ALA A 681 0.66 5.10 11.18
C ALA A 681 1.43 4.72 9.91
N LYS A 682 2.77 4.84 9.93
CA LYS A 682 3.63 4.36 8.84
C LYS A 682 3.47 2.86 8.61
N GLU A 683 3.38 2.05 9.68
CA GLU A 683 3.20 0.60 9.57
C GLU A 683 1.83 0.23 9.00
N ALA A 684 0.78 0.93 9.41
CA ALA A 684 -0.58 0.70 8.92
C ALA A 684 -0.80 1.13 7.46
N ALA A 685 0.07 2.00 6.92
CA ALA A 685 -0.08 2.57 5.57
C ALA A 685 0.51 1.66 4.48
N ASP A 686 -0.10 1.69 3.30
CA ASP A 686 0.38 1.05 2.06
C ASP A 686 1.35 1.93 1.28
N ILE A 687 1.19 3.25 1.42
CA ILE A 687 1.95 4.29 0.71
C ILE A 687 2.47 5.32 1.72
N ILE A 688 3.73 5.72 1.55
CA ILE A 688 4.36 6.78 2.34
C ILE A 688 4.74 7.94 1.42
N LEU A 689 4.27 9.14 1.77
CA LEU A 689 4.69 10.38 1.12
C LEU A 689 5.94 10.93 1.82
N LEU A 690 7.02 11.16 1.06
CA LEU A 690 8.25 11.77 1.60
C LEU A 690 8.11 13.27 1.86
N GLU A 691 7.04 13.86 1.39
CA GLU A 691 6.64 15.24 1.71
C GLU A 691 5.16 15.26 2.09
N ARG A 692 4.84 15.95 3.15
CA ARG A 692 3.48 16.13 3.67
C ARG A 692 2.71 17.13 2.79
N SER A 693 2.35 16.70 1.57
CA SER A 693 1.72 17.55 0.55
C SER A 693 0.67 16.78 -0.24
N LEU A 694 -0.55 17.32 -0.31
CA LEU A 694 -1.63 16.83 -1.17
C LEU A 694 -1.30 16.95 -2.66
N MET A 695 -0.39 17.85 -3.04
CA MET A 695 0.09 17.94 -4.43
C MET A 695 0.94 16.73 -4.82
N VAL A 696 1.78 16.23 -3.90
CA VAL A 696 2.55 15.00 -4.09
C VAL A 696 1.60 13.80 -4.21
N LEU A 697 0.56 13.75 -3.39
CA LEU A 697 -0.50 12.74 -3.49
C LEU A 697 -1.17 12.77 -4.87
N GLN A 698 -1.60 13.93 -5.34
CA GLN A 698 -2.27 14.13 -6.64
C GLN A 698 -1.38 13.66 -7.81
N GLN A 699 -0.10 14.03 -7.79
CA GLN A 699 0.87 13.55 -8.79
C GLN A 699 1.05 12.04 -8.72
N GLY A 700 1.05 11.47 -7.52
CA GLY A 700 1.11 10.04 -7.30
C GLY A 700 -0.09 9.31 -7.86
N VAL A 701 -1.31 9.81 -7.63
CA VAL A 701 -2.54 9.23 -8.21
C VAL A 701 -2.47 9.24 -9.74
N ALA A 702 -2.05 10.35 -10.34
CA ALA A 702 -1.89 10.43 -11.80
C ALA A 702 -0.92 9.37 -12.33
N GLU A 703 0.20 9.12 -11.66
CA GLU A 703 1.18 8.11 -12.04
C GLU A 703 0.66 6.67 -11.81
N GLY A 704 -0.09 6.45 -10.72
CA GLY A 704 -0.81 5.20 -10.46
C GLY A 704 -1.80 4.86 -11.58
N ARG A 705 -2.57 5.85 -12.04
CA ARG A 705 -3.50 5.72 -13.18
C ARG A 705 -2.79 5.38 -14.49
N LYS A 706 -1.65 6.01 -14.78
CA LYS A 706 -0.84 5.65 -15.96
C LYS A 706 -0.38 4.20 -15.90
N THR A 707 0.08 3.77 -14.74
CA THR A 707 0.52 2.39 -14.51
C THR A 707 -0.62 1.41 -14.76
N PHE A 708 -1.80 1.69 -14.21
CA PHE A 708 -2.99 0.85 -14.40
C PHE A 708 -3.49 0.85 -15.86
N CYS A 709 -3.48 2.01 -16.53
CA CYS A 709 -3.78 2.11 -17.97
C CYS A 709 -2.90 1.20 -18.81
N ASN A 710 -1.58 1.19 -18.61
CA ASN A 710 -0.66 0.37 -19.39
C ASN A 710 -0.92 -1.12 -19.17
N MET A 711 -1.31 -1.51 -17.97
CA MET A 711 -1.72 -2.89 -17.69
C MET A 711 -3.01 -3.26 -18.42
N LEU A 712 -4.03 -2.39 -18.42
CA LEU A 712 -5.29 -2.62 -19.16
C LEU A 712 -5.06 -2.68 -20.66
N LYS A 713 -4.15 -1.84 -21.22
CA LYS A 713 -3.76 -1.91 -22.65
C LYS A 713 -3.27 -3.31 -22.99
N TYR A 714 -2.33 -3.85 -22.21
CA TYR A 714 -1.80 -5.19 -22.44
C TYR A 714 -2.92 -6.25 -22.46
N ILE A 715 -3.77 -6.23 -21.45
CA ILE A 715 -4.86 -7.21 -21.31
C ILE A 715 -5.83 -7.16 -22.50
N ARG A 716 -6.28 -5.95 -22.89
CA ARG A 716 -7.15 -5.76 -24.03
C ARG A 716 -6.52 -6.23 -25.35
N MET A 717 -5.25 -5.93 -25.55
CA MET A 717 -4.48 -6.32 -26.74
C MET A 717 -4.36 -7.83 -26.83
N THR A 718 -3.89 -8.48 -25.77
CA THR A 718 -3.70 -9.93 -25.73
C THR A 718 -5.02 -10.67 -25.90
N ALA A 719 -6.07 -10.26 -25.20
CA ALA A 719 -7.38 -10.90 -25.29
C ALA A 719 -7.97 -10.80 -26.71
N SER A 720 -7.90 -9.62 -27.34
CA SER A 720 -8.45 -9.43 -28.70
C SER A 720 -7.63 -10.16 -29.76
N SER A 721 -6.30 -10.15 -29.66
CA SER A 721 -5.41 -10.84 -30.59
C SER A 721 -5.59 -12.36 -30.54
N ASN A 722 -5.61 -12.94 -29.33
CA ASN A 722 -5.80 -14.38 -29.16
C ASN A 722 -7.17 -14.84 -29.70
N PHE A 723 -8.23 -14.04 -29.48
CA PHE A 723 -9.56 -14.34 -30.01
C PHE A 723 -9.55 -14.34 -31.56
N GLY A 724 -8.95 -13.32 -32.17
CA GLY A 724 -8.85 -13.22 -33.63
C GLY A 724 -8.05 -14.37 -34.26
N ASN A 725 -6.90 -14.71 -33.65
CA ASN A 725 -6.05 -15.80 -34.14
C ASN A 725 -6.81 -17.14 -34.15
N VAL A 726 -7.51 -17.46 -33.09
CA VAL A 726 -8.26 -18.73 -33.03
C VAL A 726 -9.40 -18.77 -34.04
N LEU A 727 -10.08 -17.66 -34.24
CA LEU A 727 -11.12 -17.58 -35.29
C LEU A 727 -10.55 -17.79 -36.68
N SER A 728 -9.38 -17.19 -36.97
CA SER A 728 -8.66 -17.37 -38.26
C SER A 728 -8.21 -18.82 -38.44
N VAL A 729 -7.63 -19.43 -37.38
CA VAL A 729 -7.25 -20.86 -37.38
C VAL A 729 -8.45 -21.76 -37.67
N LEU A 730 -9.60 -21.50 -37.05
CA LEU A 730 -10.81 -22.31 -37.24
C LEU A 730 -11.31 -22.24 -38.68
N VAL A 731 -11.40 -21.02 -39.24
CA VAL A 731 -11.83 -20.82 -40.63
C VAL A 731 -10.86 -21.53 -41.61
N ALA A 732 -9.55 -21.33 -41.44
CA ALA A 732 -8.53 -21.98 -42.24
C ALA A 732 -8.60 -23.52 -42.15
N SER A 733 -8.83 -24.05 -40.93
CA SER A 733 -8.91 -25.51 -40.69
C SER A 733 -10.06 -26.19 -41.44
N VAL A 734 -11.16 -25.47 -41.72
CA VAL A 734 -12.30 -25.99 -42.47
C VAL A 734 -12.00 -26.09 -43.97
N PHE A 735 -11.31 -25.09 -44.55
CA PHE A 735 -11.21 -24.97 -46.01
C PHE A 735 -9.88 -25.46 -46.61
N LEU A 736 -8.77 -25.44 -45.81
CA LEU A 736 -7.46 -25.85 -46.35
C LEU A 736 -7.27 -27.37 -46.32
N PRO A 737 -6.61 -28.01 -47.33
CA PRO A 737 -6.30 -29.44 -47.34
C PRO A 737 -5.09 -29.80 -46.45
N PHE A 738 -4.38 -28.80 -45.91
CA PHE A 738 -3.23 -28.94 -45.01
C PHE A 738 -3.41 -28.10 -43.76
N LEU A 739 -2.56 -28.27 -42.78
CA LEU A 739 -2.59 -27.42 -41.60
C LEU A 739 -2.28 -25.96 -41.97
N PRO A 740 -3.11 -25.00 -41.47
CA PRO A 740 -2.93 -23.61 -41.84
C PRO A 740 -1.58 -23.05 -41.37
N MET A 741 -0.99 -23.60 -40.28
CA MET A 741 0.33 -23.30 -39.76
C MET A 741 0.85 -24.53 -39.01
N LEU A 742 2.14 -24.76 -39.04
CA LEU A 742 2.72 -25.85 -38.25
C LEU A 742 2.77 -25.46 -36.75
N PRO A 743 2.69 -26.44 -35.83
CA PRO A 743 2.80 -26.18 -34.39
C PRO A 743 3.98 -25.31 -34.00
N LEU A 744 5.17 -25.60 -34.59
CA LEU A 744 6.39 -24.84 -34.33
C LEU A 744 6.28 -23.37 -34.80
N GLN A 745 5.71 -23.15 -35.98
CA GLN A 745 5.53 -21.79 -36.52
C GLN A 745 4.59 -20.95 -35.64
N LEU A 746 3.49 -21.56 -35.18
CA LEU A 746 2.52 -20.91 -34.31
C LEU A 746 3.15 -20.52 -32.94
N LEU A 747 3.96 -21.41 -32.36
CA LEU A 747 4.67 -21.14 -31.13
C LEU A 747 5.69 -20.00 -31.27
N VAL A 748 6.48 -19.99 -32.36
CA VAL A 748 7.43 -18.92 -32.65
C VAL A 748 6.72 -17.58 -32.86
N GLN A 749 5.62 -17.57 -33.59
CA GLN A 749 4.81 -16.36 -33.81
C GLN A 749 4.29 -15.80 -32.46
N ASN A 750 3.74 -16.65 -31.59
CA ASN A 750 3.25 -16.24 -30.29
C ASN A 750 4.39 -15.70 -29.39
N LEU A 751 5.56 -16.36 -29.39
CA LEU A 751 6.71 -15.88 -28.62
C LEU A 751 7.19 -14.49 -29.11
N LEU A 752 7.28 -14.27 -30.42
CA LEU A 752 7.67 -12.99 -31.01
C LEU A 752 6.65 -11.90 -30.68
N TYR A 753 5.35 -12.24 -30.76
CA TYR A 753 4.28 -11.33 -30.38
C TYR A 753 4.34 -10.96 -28.89
N ASP A 754 4.49 -11.91 -28.01
CA ASP A 754 4.63 -11.68 -26.56
C ASP A 754 5.86 -10.81 -26.25
N LEU A 755 6.98 -11.05 -26.92
CA LEU A 755 8.15 -10.21 -26.77
C LEU A 755 7.90 -8.77 -27.23
N SER A 756 7.10 -8.54 -28.30
CA SER A 756 6.72 -7.20 -28.75
C SER A 756 5.95 -6.41 -27.69
N GLN A 757 5.18 -7.10 -26.87
CA GLN A 757 4.37 -6.50 -25.80
C GLN A 757 5.16 -6.20 -24.51
N SER A 758 6.36 -6.78 -24.36
CA SER A 758 7.20 -6.60 -23.16
C SER A 758 7.58 -5.14 -22.87
N ALA A 759 7.47 -4.26 -23.87
CA ALA A 759 7.72 -2.82 -23.75
C ALA A 759 6.46 -1.98 -23.41
N ILE A 760 5.27 -2.56 -23.33
CA ILE A 760 4.02 -1.85 -22.95
C ILE A 760 4.12 -1.14 -21.58
N PRO A 761 4.78 -1.69 -20.55
CA PRO A 761 5.01 -0.95 -19.31
C PRO A 761 5.64 0.43 -19.49
N PHE A 762 6.36 0.64 -20.58
CA PHE A 762 7.05 1.90 -20.88
C PHE A 762 6.26 2.85 -21.77
N ASP A 763 5.05 2.47 -22.20
CA ASP A 763 4.25 3.27 -23.13
C ASP A 763 3.69 4.55 -22.48
N ASN A 764 3.46 5.55 -23.33
CA ASN A 764 2.82 6.81 -22.97
C ASN A 764 1.31 6.60 -22.77
N VAL A 765 0.74 7.37 -21.83
CA VAL A 765 -0.71 7.37 -21.55
C VAL A 765 -1.26 8.76 -21.82
N ASP A 766 -2.37 8.82 -22.55
CA ASP A 766 -3.05 10.06 -22.87
C ASP A 766 -3.68 10.69 -21.61
N ALA A 767 -3.61 12.02 -21.50
CA ALA A 767 -4.06 12.75 -20.30
C ALA A 767 -5.55 12.51 -19.96
N GLU A 768 -6.38 12.30 -20.99
CA GLU A 768 -7.83 12.03 -20.82
C GLU A 768 -8.09 10.70 -20.09
N LEU A 769 -7.24 9.70 -20.29
CA LEU A 769 -7.36 8.40 -19.61
C LEU A 769 -6.96 8.47 -18.13
N VAL A 770 -6.20 9.49 -17.75
CA VAL A 770 -5.72 9.69 -16.37
C VAL A 770 -6.68 10.60 -15.57
N SER A 771 -7.60 11.30 -16.26
CA SER A 771 -8.51 12.26 -15.63
C SER A 771 -9.62 11.65 -14.77
N LYS A 772 -9.89 10.34 -14.91
CA LYS A 772 -10.96 9.65 -14.16
C LYS A 772 -10.44 8.41 -13.46
N PRO A 773 -11.07 8.00 -12.35
CA PRO A 773 -10.78 6.72 -11.71
C PRO A 773 -10.99 5.54 -12.68
N LEU A 774 -10.08 4.57 -12.62
CA LEU A 774 -10.11 3.39 -13.47
C LEU A 774 -10.47 2.16 -12.63
N THR A 775 -11.42 1.36 -13.11
CA THR A 775 -11.88 0.15 -12.41
C THR A 775 -11.72 -1.09 -13.29
N TRP A 776 -11.60 -2.25 -12.64
CA TRP A 776 -11.64 -3.53 -13.30
C TRP A 776 -13.05 -3.83 -13.81
N ASN A 777 -13.18 -4.08 -15.12
CA ASN A 777 -14.44 -4.51 -15.72
C ASN A 777 -14.21 -5.68 -16.69
N PRO A 778 -14.31 -6.93 -16.24
CA PRO A 778 -14.13 -8.11 -17.10
C PRO A 778 -15.12 -8.16 -18.25
N GLY A 779 -16.35 -7.64 -18.05
CA GLY A 779 -17.36 -7.55 -19.10
C GLY A 779 -16.94 -6.62 -20.24
N ASP A 780 -16.23 -5.53 -19.94
CA ASP A 780 -15.68 -4.62 -20.94
C ASP A 780 -14.54 -5.27 -21.74
N ILE A 781 -13.67 -6.01 -21.06
CA ILE A 781 -12.60 -6.77 -21.72
C ILE A 781 -13.19 -7.81 -22.67
N GLY A 782 -14.23 -8.54 -22.25
CA GLY A 782 -14.93 -9.51 -23.10
C GLY A 782 -15.59 -8.85 -24.31
N ARG A 783 -16.24 -7.70 -24.14
CA ARG A 783 -16.81 -6.92 -25.25
C ARG A 783 -15.72 -6.45 -26.21
N PHE A 784 -14.62 -5.91 -25.69
CA PHE A 784 -13.49 -5.48 -26.48
C PHE A 784 -12.91 -6.62 -27.33
N MET A 785 -12.74 -7.81 -26.74
CA MET A 785 -12.28 -9.02 -27.40
C MET A 785 -13.17 -9.40 -28.60
N VAL A 786 -14.49 -9.40 -28.41
CA VAL A 786 -15.47 -9.76 -29.46
C VAL A 786 -15.52 -8.70 -30.57
N TYR A 787 -15.31 -7.42 -30.26
CA TYR A 787 -15.33 -6.35 -31.28
C TYR A 787 -14.05 -6.28 -32.11
N PHE A 788 -12.87 -6.42 -31.46
CA PHE A 788 -11.60 -6.23 -32.16
C PHE A 788 -10.98 -7.51 -32.70
N GLY A 789 -11.28 -8.67 -32.10
CA GLY A 789 -10.75 -9.95 -32.55
C GLY A 789 -11.09 -10.27 -34.01
N PRO A 790 -12.38 -10.21 -34.42
CA PRO A 790 -12.75 -10.49 -35.81
C PRO A 790 -12.13 -9.57 -36.87
N VAL A 791 -11.65 -8.37 -36.47
CA VAL A 791 -11.00 -7.44 -37.39
C VAL A 791 -9.73 -8.04 -37.97
N SER A 792 -8.90 -8.71 -37.16
CA SER A 792 -7.71 -9.41 -37.66
C SER A 792 -8.10 -10.62 -38.53
N SER A 793 -9.13 -11.38 -38.13
CA SER A 793 -9.57 -12.58 -38.85
C SER A 793 -10.05 -12.28 -40.24
N VAL A 794 -10.72 -11.14 -40.48
CA VAL A 794 -11.14 -10.73 -41.83
C VAL A 794 -9.91 -10.57 -42.75
N LEU A 795 -8.83 -9.98 -42.26
CA LEU A 795 -7.60 -9.79 -43.02
C LEU A 795 -6.82 -11.09 -43.18
N ASP A 796 -6.85 -11.99 -42.19
CA ASP A 796 -6.29 -13.32 -42.32
C ASP A 796 -7.00 -14.11 -43.45
N ILE A 797 -8.33 -14.07 -43.46
CA ILE A 797 -9.13 -14.69 -44.54
C ILE A 797 -8.80 -14.06 -45.90
N ALA A 798 -8.63 -12.75 -46.01
CA ALA A 798 -8.16 -12.08 -47.19
C ALA A 798 -6.76 -12.56 -47.62
N THR A 799 -5.87 -12.78 -46.64
CA THR A 799 -4.55 -13.35 -46.90
C THR A 799 -4.64 -14.80 -47.37
N PHE A 800 -5.56 -15.62 -46.83
CA PHE A 800 -5.79 -16.99 -47.30
C PHE A 800 -6.25 -16.98 -48.76
N ALA A 801 -7.20 -16.12 -49.11
CA ALA A 801 -7.65 -15.96 -50.50
C ALA A 801 -6.52 -15.48 -51.43
N LEU A 802 -5.70 -14.53 -50.97
CA LEU A 802 -4.53 -14.05 -51.74
C LEU A 802 -3.54 -15.19 -51.99
N MET A 803 -3.15 -15.94 -50.97
CA MET A 803 -2.21 -17.05 -51.09
C MET A 803 -2.76 -18.16 -51.99
N TRP A 804 -4.07 -18.45 -51.87
CA TRP A 804 -4.76 -19.49 -52.63
C TRP A 804 -4.92 -19.14 -54.10
N PHE A 805 -5.53 -18.00 -54.40
CA PHE A 805 -5.92 -17.65 -55.81
C PHE A 805 -4.83 -16.93 -56.58
N VAL A 806 -4.05 -16.04 -55.97
CA VAL A 806 -3.03 -15.24 -56.62
C VAL A 806 -1.67 -15.97 -56.65
N PHE A 807 -1.23 -16.49 -55.53
CA PHE A 807 0.08 -17.16 -55.43
C PHE A 807 -0.02 -18.67 -55.66
N LYS A 808 -1.19 -19.23 -55.91
CA LYS A 808 -1.45 -20.65 -56.20
C LYS A 808 -0.85 -21.60 -55.14
N ALA A 809 -0.87 -21.19 -53.91
CA ALA A 809 -0.39 -21.99 -52.78
C ALA A 809 -1.55 -22.85 -52.24
N ASP A 810 -2.10 -23.74 -53.06
CA ASP A 810 -3.34 -24.49 -52.88
C ASP A 810 -3.12 -26.00 -52.69
N SER A 811 -1.88 -26.47 -52.66
CA SER A 811 -1.51 -27.88 -52.60
C SER A 811 -0.57 -28.17 -51.42
N LEU A 812 -0.45 -29.47 -51.05
CA LEU A 812 0.54 -29.94 -50.09
C LEU A 812 2.00 -29.59 -50.47
N ALA A 813 2.29 -29.51 -51.78
CA ALA A 813 3.61 -29.12 -52.27
C ALA A 813 3.92 -27.63 -52.04
N SER A 814 2.93 -26.77 -52.01
CA SER A 814 3.04 -25.31 -51.84
C SER A 814 2.63 -24.83 -50.44
N GLN A 815 2.34 -25.76 -49.52
CA GLN A 815 1.89 -25.42 -48.16
C GLN A 815 2.88 -24.51 -47.39
N ASN A 816 4.20 -24.71 -47.58
CA ASN A 816 5.22 -23.90 -46.91
C ASN A 816 5.17 -22.43 -47.34
N LEU A 817 4.85 -22.18 -48.64
CA LEU A 817 4.65 -20.83 -49.12
C LEU A 817 3.40 -20.17 -48.50
N PHE A 818 2.28 -20.93 -48.43
CA PHE A 818 1.06 -20.47 -47.76
C PHE A 818 1.31 -20.10 -46.33
N GLN A 819 1.94 -21.01 -45.58
CA GLN A 819 2.26 -20.84 -44.18
C GLN A 819 3.19 -19.65 -43.91
N SER A 820 4.19 -19.44 -44.77
CA SER A 820 5.08 -18.27 -44.75
C SER A 820 4.34 -16.97 -44.93
N GLY A 821 3.42 -16.91 -45.92
CA GLY A 821 2.60 -15.74 -46.15
C GLY A 821 1.74 -15.39 -44.95
N TRP A 822 1.02 -16.35 -44.40
CA TRP A 822 0.19 -16.09 -43.23
C TRP A 822 1.02 -15.78 -41.96
N PHE A 823 2.16 -16.46 -41.77
CA PHE A 823 3.07 -16.18 -40.64
C PHE A 823 3.49 -14.71 -40.63
N VAL A 824 3.90 -14.14 -41.75
CA VAL A 824 4.31 -12.73 -41.86
C VAL A 824 3.14 -11.80 -41.64
N VAL A 825 2.01 -11.97 -42.32
CA VAL A 825 0.83 -11.11 -42.13
C VAL A 825 0.35 -11.18 -40.68
N GLY A 826 0.22 -12.38 -40.13
CA GLY A 826 -0.27 -12.57 -38.75
C GLY A 826 0.60 -11.87 -37.72
N LEU A 827 1.93 -12.02 -37.81
CA LEU A 827 2.84 -11.35 -36.87
C LEU A 827 2.82 -9.82 -37.03
N LEU A 828 2.80 -9.31 -38.29
CA LEU A 828 2.80 -7.87 -38.52
C LEU A 828 1.49 -7.21 -38.14
N THR A 829 0.33 -7.82 -38.41
CA THR A 829 -0.98 -7.31 -37.97
C THR A 829 -1.12 -7.33 -36.48
N GLN A 830 -0.71 -8.42 -35.81
CA GLN A 830 -0.69 -8.51 -34.32
C GLN A 830 0.22 -7.46 -33.69
N THR A 831 1.35 -7.16 -34.30
CA THR A 831 2.28 -6.13 -33.80
C THR A 831 1.76 -4.72 -34.07
N LEU A 832 1.14 -4.49 -35.24
CA LEU A 832 0.57 -3.20 -35.61
C LEU A 832 -0.64 -2.82 -34.75
N ILE A 833 -1.50 -3.80 -34.39
CA ILE A 833 -2.68 -3.54 -33.55
C ILE A 833 -2.31 -2.92 -32.20
N ILE A 834 -1.11 -3.23 -31.65
CA ILE A 834 -0.60 -2.62 -30.42
C ILE A 834 -0.65 -1.09 -30.54
N HIS A 835 -0.20 -0.54 -31.65
CA HIS A 835 -0.22 0.90 -31.92
C HIS A 835 -1.62 1.45 -32.15
N MET A 836 -2.51 0.66 -32.78
CA MET A 836 -3.86 1.09 -33.14
C MET A 836 -4.81 1.20 -31.95
N ILE A 837 -4.73 0.25 -30.99
CA ILE A 837 -5.67 0.16 -29.86
C ILE A 837 -5.07 0.58 -28.51
N ARG A 838 -3.83 1.12 -28.45
CA ARG A 838 -3.22 1.64 -27.23
C ARG A 838 -3.82 2.97 -26.75
N THR A 839 -4.50 3.67 -27.63
CA THR A 839 -5.01 5.03 -27.43
C THR A 839 -6.41 5.19 -28.01
N PRO A 840 -7.32 5.96 -27.37
CA PRO A 840 -8.58 6.36 -28.00
C PRO A 840 -8.38 7.32 -29.17
N LYS A 841 -7.28 8.06 -29.21
CA LYS A 841 -6.94 9.06 -30.25
C LYS A 841 -6.48 8.40 -31.55
N THR A 842 -6.27 9.22 -32.58
CA THR A 842 -5.70 8.76 -33.85
C THR A 842 -4.23 8.36 -33.63
N PRO A 843 -3.87 7.07 -33.88
CA PRO A 843 -2.51 6.61 -33.69
C PRO A 843 -1.52 7.34 -34.60
N PHE A 844 -0.27 7.47 -34.13
CA PHE A 844 0.86 8.14 -34.80
C PHE A 844 0.70 9.65 -35.01
N VAL A 845 -0.51 10.18 -35.13
CA VAL A 845 -0.80 11.61 -35.37
C VAL A 845 -1.03 12.34 -34.03
N GLU A 846 -2.09 11.96 -33.31
CA GLU A 846 -2.49 12.63 -32.06
C GLU A 846 -1.87 12.00 -30.83
N SER A 847 -1.54 10.71 -30.88
CA SER A 847 -0.90 10.00 -29.77
C SER A 847 0.22 9.11 -30.30
N ARG A 848 1.44 9.36 -29.82
CA ARG A 848 2.64 8.61 -30.19
C ARG A 848 3.01 7.63 -29.08
N ALA A 849 3.36 6.41 -29.49
CA ALA A 849 3.91 5.41 -28.59
C ALA A 849 5.27 5.84 -28.06
N ALA A 850 5.62 5.36 -26.88
CA ALA A 850 6.95 5.58 -26.33
C ALA A 850 8.01 4.88 -27.18
N TRP A 851 9.22 5.47 -27.24
CA TRP A 851 10.33 4.93 -28.05
C TRP A 851 10.62 3.45 -27.78
N PRO A 852 10.68 2.94 -26.51
CA PRO A 852 10.96 1.53 -26.29
C PRO A 852 9.92 0.60 -26.92
N LEU A 853 8.64 0.99 -26.89
CA LEU A 853 7.56 0.22 -27.51
C LEU A 853 7.69 0.22 -29.03
N THR A 854 7.94 1.39 -29.63
CA THR A 854 8.12 1.52 -31.08
C THR A 854 9.34 0.74 -31.57
N ALA A 855 10.48 0.83 -30.89
CA ALA A 855 11.69 0.10 -31.23
C ALA A 855 11.48 -1.42 -31.13
N MET A 856 10.84 -1.91 -30.08
CA MET A 856 10.57 -3.33 -29.90
C MET A 856 9.62 -3.87 -30.98
N THR A 857 8.54 -3.16 -31.25
CA THR A 857 7.58 -3.58 -32.32
C THR A 857 8.23 -3.59 -33.71
N LEU A 858 9.04 -2.59 -34.05
CA LEU A 858 9.79 -2.57 -35.32
C LEU A 858 10.81 -3.71 -35.41
N LEU A 859 11.51 -4.00 -34.33
CA LEU A 859 12.45 -5.13 -34.28
C LEU A 859 11.74 -6.45 -34.53
N ILE A 860 10.58 -6.68 -33.89
CA ILE A 860 9.80 -7.91 -34.06
C ILE A 860 9.19 -8.00 -35.48
N MET A 861 8.72 -6.90 -36.03
CA MET A 861 8.24 -6.87 -37.43
C MET A 861 9.36 -7.22 -38.44
N ALA A 862 10.56 -6.66 -38.22
CA ALA A 862 11.73 -6.99 -39.03
C ALA A 862 12.14 -8.46 -38.86
N ALA A 863 12.13 -9.00 -37.64
CA ALA A 863 12.40 -10.43 -37.41
C ALA A 863 11.36 -11.33 -38.09
N GLY A 864 10.07 -10.94 -38.09
CA GLY A 864 8.98 -11.67 -38.74
C GLY A 864 9.14 -11.76 -40.26
N VAL A 865 9.65 -10.71 -40.90
CA VAL A 865 9.97 -10.72 -42.34
C VAL A 865 11.26 -11.49 -42.59
N PHE A 866 12.27 -11.34 -41.71
CA PHE A 866 13.58 -11.98 -41.88
C PHE A 866 13.52 -13.50 -41.72
N LEU A 867 12.66 -14.04 -40.88
CA LEU A 867 12.57 -15.48 -40.63
C LEU A 867 12.30 -16.30 -41.92
N PRO A 868 11.25 -16.03 -42.74
CA PRO A 868 11.01 -16.77 -43.98
C PRO A 868 11.98 -16.38 -45.10
N MET A 869 12.56 -15.18 -45.09
CA MET A 869 13.47 -14.70 -46.14
C MET A 869 14.93 -15.02 -45.86
N GLY A 870 15.28 -15.34 -44.61
CA GLY A 870 16.66 -15.56 -44.19
C GLY A 870 17.11 -17.03 -44.19
N PRO A 871 18.33 -17.30 -43.75
CA PRO A 871 18.93 -18.65 -43.75
C PRO A 871 18.23 -19.61 -42.77
N LEU A 872 17.44 -19.09 -41.83
CA LEU A 872 16.73 -19.87 -40.84
C LEU A 872 15.40 -20.44 -41.34
N ALA A 873 14.91 -20.02 -42.55
CA ALA A 873 13.60 -20.43 -43.06
C ALA A 873 13.43 -21.96 -43.08
N GLY A 874 14.46 -22.69 -43.51
CA GLY A 874 14.41 -24.17 -43.57
C GLY A 874 14.23 -24.86 -42.23
N TYR A 875 14.73 -24.27 -41.13
CA TYR A 875 14.55 -24.84 -39.77
C TYR A 875 13.10 -24.74 -39.29
N PHE A 876 12.39 -23.70 -39.73
CA PHE A 876 10.97 -23.46 -39.40
C PHE A 876 10.02 -24.03 -40.44
N LYS A 877 10.52 -24.74 -41.49
CA LYS A 877 9.74 -25.20 -42.65
C LYS A 877 9.00 -24.05 -43.31
N LEU A 878 9.61 -22.86 -43.35
CA LEU A 878 9.15 -21.68 -44.04
C LEU A 878 9.85 -21.57 -45.42
N GLN A 879 9.24 -20.87 -46.35
CA GLN A 879 9.73 -20.65 -47.69
C GLN A 879 9.82 -19.15 -48.00
N ALA A 880 10.82 -18.71 -48.73
CA ALA A 880 10.97 -17.33 -49.16
C ALA A 880 9.76 -16.85 -49.96
N LEU A 881 9.26 -15.68 -49.61
CA LEU A 881 8.10 -15.07 -50.24
C LEU A 881 8.52 -14.31 -51.53
N PRO A 882 7.72 -14.38 -52.59
CA PRO A 882 8.00 -13.66 -53.84
C PRO A 882 7.87 -12.13 -53.64
N LEU A 883 8.70 -11.34 -54.32
CA LEU A 883 8.69 -9.87 -54.20
C LEU A 883 7.32 -9.21 -54.37
N PRO A 884 6.43 -9.63 -55.30
CA PRO A 884 5.07 -9.06 -55.42
C PRO A 884 4.22 -9.23 -54.16
N TYR A 885 4.53 -10.21 -53.29
CA TYR A 885 3.82 -10.42 -52.03
C TYR A 885 3.93 -9.21 -51.11
N PHE A 886 5.07 -8.53 -51.05
CA PHE A 886 5.27 -7.38 -50.18
C PHE A 886 4.41 -6.16 -50.57
N GLY A 887 4.06 -6.04 -51.86
CA GLY A 887 3.07 -5.04 -52.30
C GLY A 887 1.67 -5.31 -51.76
N TRP A 888 1.23 -6.56 -51.79
CA TRP A 888 -0.03 -6.99 -51.19
C TRP A 888 0.02 -6.91 -49.67
N LEU A 889 1.12 -7.27 -49.03
CA LEU A 889 1.32 -7.14 -47.61
C LEU A 889 1.14 -5.69 -47.14
N ALA A 890 1.73 -4.72 -47.85
CA ALA A 890 1.57 -3.29 -47.54
C ALA A 890 0.09 -2.85 -47.65
N ALA A 891 -0.61 -3.33 -48.72
CA ALA A 891 -2.04 -3.05 -48.90
C ALA A 891 -2.90 -3.65 -47.77
N ILE A 892 -2.63 -4.90 -47.34
CA ILE A 892 -3.32 -5.57 -46.22
C ILE A 892 -3.10 -4.81 -44.91
N LEU A 893 -1.86 -4.40 -44.63
CA LEU A 893 -1.56 -3.64 -43.39
C LEU A 893 -2.23 -2.26 -43.38
N LEU A 894 -2.33 -1.59 -44.56
CA LEU A 894 -3.04 -0.32 -44.67
C LEU A 894 -4.55 -0.50 -44.43
N VAL A 895 -5.16 -1.50 -45.10
CA VAL A 895 -6.60 -1.82 -44.88
C VAL A 895 -6.86 -2.19 -43.44
N TYR A 896 -5.96 -2.96 -42.81
CA TYR A 896 -6.04 -3.30 -41.38
C TYR A 896 -6.05 -2.06 -40.50
N ALA A 897 -5.09 -1.14 -40.73
CA ALA A 897 -5.00 0.10 -39.96
C ALA A 897 -6.28 0.95 -40.08
N LEU A 898 -6.82 1.05 -41.29
CA LEU A 898 -8.08 1.78 -41.53
C LEU A 898 -9.27 1.11 -40.87
N LEU A 899 -9.41 -0.21 -41.01
CA LEU A 899 -10.51 -1.00 -40.42
C LEU A 899 -10.45 -0.97 -38.90
N ALA A 900 -9.27 -1.15 -38.32
CA ALA A 900 -9.06 -1.06 -36.86
C ALA A 900 -9.39 0.34 -36.32
N THR A 901 -9.03 1.41 -37.06
CA THR A 901 -9.37 2.79 -36.69
C THR A 901 -10.88 3.05 -36.78
N TRP A 902 -11.51 2.55 -37.83
CA TRP A 902 -12.96 2.66 -37.99
C TRP A 902 -13.72 1.93 -36.88
N MET A 903 -13.34 0.68 -36.59
CA MET A 903 -13.92 -0.13 -35.55
C MET A 903 -13.72 0.54 -34.16
N LYS A 904 -12.53 1.10 -33.93
CA LYS A 904 -12.23 1.86 -32.70
C LYS A 904 -13.16 3.06 -32.54
N ARG A 905 -13.36 3.87 -33.58
CA ARG A 905 -14.29 5.00 -33.54
C ARG A 905 -15.74 4.54 -33.31
N HIS A 906 -16.15 3.43 -33.90
CA HIS A 906 -17.47 2.84 -33.64
C HIS A 906 -17.63 2.37 -32.19
N TYR A 907 -16.63 1.66 -31.66
CA TYR A 907 -16.60 1.20 -30.24
C TYR A 907 -16.68 2.37 -29.26
N LEU A 908 -15.86 3.40 -29.48
CA LEU A 908 -15.84 4.62 -28.65
C LEU A 908 -17.20 5.33 -28.58
N ARG A 909 -17.88 5.44 -29.73
CA ARG A 909 -19.21 6.09 -29.79
C ARG A 909 -20.28 5.34 -29.04
N ARG A 910 -20.14 4.02 -28.93
CA ARG A 910 -21.17 3.14 -28.34
C ARG A 910 -20.93 2.82 -26.86
N PHE A 911 -19.68 2.69 -26.44
CA PHE A 911 -19.32 2.17 -25.11
C PHE A 911 -18.37 3.09 -24.34
N GLY A 912 -17.78 4.10 -24.95
CA GLY A 912 -16.67 4.85 -24.41
C GLY A 912 -15.35 4.07 -24.48
N TRP A 913 -14.36 4.46 -23.67
CA TRP A 913 -13.05 3.79 -23.68
C TRP A 913 -12.76 3.07 -22.38
#